data_30ff1b9ed6b3c6b7a4c96963945d5408
#
_entry.id   30ff1b9ed6b3c6b7a4c96963945d5408
#
_cell.length_a   1.000
_cell.length_b   1.000
_cell.length_c   1.000
_cell.angle_alpha   90.00
_cell.angle_beta   90.00
_cell.angle_gamma   90.00
#
_symmetry.space_group_name_H-M   'P 1'
#
loop_
_entity.id
_entity.type
_entity.pdbx_description
1 polymer ?
#
loop_
_entity_poly.entity_id
_entity_poly.type
_entity_poly.pdbx_seq_one_letter_code
_entity_poly.pdbx_strand_id
1 'polypeptide(L)'
;MKNFIIGNVRVQLLSYDVIRVEYGKAGEFEDAPSFFIPDRNFYDGGIEATLREADGGAAIEVGDVRLFVPYGSKELDGVKLIHNGATVYTYRAKKNGGELPPIGKTPFVFALSDNPRIVCPKDGYTAKGDPKYKITKNARDIYLLVCRNDPKKLRRLYVTLTGRNELVRLSTLGNWNSRYYKYTQAEAEKMIDTYIQKRVPLDNMVIDTDWREACDRGIGYDINTKLFPDMKGFFDYAHARNIEIMFNDHPEPLGGARSALDPKEIAYREEKLTGILDMGLDTWWYDRNWFTALVSPVKDVRPETLGMYLFEEITKHYYAGKAGSDKVYRRPVIMANVNNIHNGKYIKINDSASHRYSIQWTGDIHCRNEYLLQEIKNLVRATGNCIPYVNFDCGGHIGNPDKELYLRWMKFGAFSPILRPHCTISVKKFREPWNYDEETVDVVREYVNMRYRLLPTTYKHAYENYLTGEPIYKSLGFTYPSDRASLSCDRQYMLGDDVMIAPVYGDADIPAVVPKACFTTPVKATYYRGTDLEGKAVAVKEYSYINQEYDKTTPVKELGPYNYSAVFEFKLKFDTDAELYVCNDDGTRLYVDGELVLDDWTFHAAYPQKAVSLKKGVEYSVKMDYMQAGGEAVVKLLYKKLSEKADPDSAVKKHPFYIPEDGYINVFDGTKYSKGKHVAYFGIKDYPIFVRPGSVLALGKNAQTTAEQTWNELAFDIYPSKERKAKSYLYEDDRQTTAYKYGVCRKQGYSLEYDKGENAVIFTLDKAEGSYDGADKFSQRSVSLRYHLSMSCGEIDGVYLNGEEVPFEIIPCDKDAYPFGFDGGAPDGDIAEVKLTLPLDKSTEVRFKLK
;
A
#
# COMPACT_ATOMS: atom_id res chain seq x y z
N MET A 1 -8.45 12.97 31.32
CA MET A 1 -9.66 13.25 30.53
C MET A 1 -10.52 14.25 31.25
N LYS A 2 -11.00 15.30 30.60
CA LYS A 2 -11.87 16.32 31.20
C LYS A 2 -13.24 16.28 30.51
N ASN A 3 -14.31 16.24 31.29
CA ASN A 3 -15.69 16.06 30.79
C ASN A 3 -16.55 17.25 31.14
N PHE A 4 -17.42 17.65 30.20
CA PHE A 4 -18.46 18.67 30.38
C PHE A 4 -19.78 18.10 29.88
N ILE A 5 -20.86 18.37 30.59
CA ILE A 5 -22.24 17.99 30.22
C ILE A 5 -23.06 19.24 30.04
N ILE A 6 -23.63 19.42 28.86
CA ILE A 6 -24.45 20.58 28.46
C ILE A 6 -25.77 20.02 27.92
N GLY A 7 -26.78 19.93 28.80
CA GLY A 7 -28.03 19.24 28.50
C GLY A 7 -27.77 17.74 28.18
N ASN A 8 -28.18 17.32 26.98
CA ASN A 8 -27.98 15.95 26.51
C ASN A 8 -26.65 15.77 25.73
N VAL A 9 -25.79 16.76 25.71
CA VAL A 9 -24.52 16.72 25.01
C VAL A 9 -23.37 16.57 26.01
N ARG A 10 -22.56 15.53 25.85
CA ARG A 10 -21.29 15.36 26.56
C ARG A 10 -20.13 15.76 25.68
N VAL A 11 -19.24 16.57 26.23
CA VAL A 11 -17.95 16.91 25.61
C VAL A 11 -16.83 16.31 26.43
N GLN A 12 -16.02 15.48 25.81
CA GLN A 12 -14.83 14.89 26.42
C GLN A 12 -13.58 15.41 25.72
N LEU A 13 -12.69 16.01 26.48
CA LEU A 13 -11.36 16.39 26.00
C LEU A 13 -10.43 15.19 26.20
N LEU A 14 -10.13 14.49 25.11
CA LEU A 14 -9.23 13.34 25.10
C LEU A 14 -7.77 13.79 25.07
N SER A 15 -7.50 14.90 24.35
CA SER A 15 -6.26 15.66 24.36
C SER A 15 -6.55 17.11 24.00
N TYR A 16 -5.53 18.00 23.95
CA TYR A 16 -5.68 19.35 23.41
C TYR A 16 -6.14 19.40 21.95
N ASP A 17 -5.87 18.32 21.22
CA ASP A 17 -6.14 18.21 19.78
C ASP A 17 -7.23 17.20 19.42
N VAL A 18 -7.80 16.47 20.40
CA VAL A 18 -8.88 15.49 20.17
C VAL A 18 -10.04 15.75 21.11
N ILE A 19 -11.16 16.20 20.54
CA ILE A 19 -12.37 16.54 21.25
C ILE A 19 -13.49 15.59 20.82
N ARG A 20 -14.03 14.80 21.74
CA ARG A 20 -15.21 13.99 21.51
C ARG A 20 -16.46 14.80 21.88
N VAL A 21 -17.47 14.77 21.03
CA VAL A 21 -18.79 15.36 21.28
C VAL A 21 -19.85 14.29 21.03
N GLU A 22 -20.57 13.93 22.07
CA GLU A 22 -21.57 12.86 22.05
C GLU A 22 -22.93 13.39 22.49
N TYR A 23 -23.99 13.02 21.78
CA TYR A 23 -25.36 13.23 22.21
C TYR A 23 -25.90 11.95 22.84
N GLY A 24 -26.29 12.03 24.11
CA GLY A 24 -26.93 10.96 24.88
C GLY A 24 -28.41 11.23 25.10
N LYS A 25 -29.28 10.39 24.52
CA LYS A 25 -30.71 10.50 24.82
C LYS A 25 -30.94 10.25 26.33
N ALA A 26 -31.64 11.17 26.99
CA ALA A 26 -31.83 11.13 28.44
C ALA A 26 -30.54 11.14 29.29
N GLY A 27 -29.43 11.65 28.75
CA GLY A 27 -28.16 11.71 29.46
C GLY A 27 -27.40 10.38 29.54
N GLU A 28 -27.79 9.36 28.76
CA GLU A 28 -27.06 8.09 28.66
C GLU A 28 -25.93 8.21 27.63
N PHE A 29 -24.69 7.95 28.07
CA PHE A 29 -23.47 8.02 27.26
C PHE A 29 -22.77 6.68 27.20
N GLU A 30 -22.04 6.41 26.14
CA GLU A 30 -21.31 5.14 25.93
C GLU A 30 -19.81 5.34 26.05
N ASP A 31 -19.17 4.66 26.99
CA ASP A 31 -17.72 4.74 27.23
C ASP A 31 -16.96 3.49 26.79
N ALA A 32 -17.67 2.38 26.49
CA ALA A 32 -17.02 1.18 26.04
C ALA A 32 -16.30 1.40 24.68
N PRO A 33 -15.16 0.73 24.45
CA PRO A 33 -14.51 0.70 23.16
C PRO A 33 -15.48 0.29 22.05
N SER A 34 -15.31 0.86 20.85
CA SER A 34 -16.08 0.47 19.69
C SER A 34 -15.17 -0.07 18.60
N PHE A 35 -15.77 -0.72 17.60
CA PHE A 35 -15.04 -1.23 16.45
C PHE A 35 -14.22 -0.17 15.72
N PHE A 36 -14.71 1.06 15.64
CA PHE A 36 -13.97 2.16 15.00
C PHE A 36 -13.04 2.89 15.98
N ILE A 37 -13.35 2.93 17.23
CA ILE A 37 -12.61 3.65 18.28
C ILE A 37 -12.24 2.64 19.38
N PRO A 38 -11.16 1.89 19.20
CA PRO A 38 -10.78 0.81 20.11
C PRO A 38 -10.26 1.30 21.45
N ASP A 39 -9.74 2.51 21.53
CA ASP A 39 -9.26 3.14 22.76
C ASP A 39 -9.67 4.60 22.82
N ARG A 40 -10.16 5.03 23.99
CA ARG A 40 -10.50 6.42 24.32
C ARG A 40 -9.62 6.98 25.43
N ASN A 41 -8.64 6.22 25.90
CA ASN A 41 -7.73 6.64 26.96
C ASN A 41 -6.56 7.44 26.41
N PHE A 42 -6.87 8.61 25.91
CA PHE A 42 -5.83 9.57 25.54
C PHE A 42 -5.29 10.23 26.81
N TYR A 43 -4.01 10.14 27.02
CA TYR A 43 -3.39 10.69 28.19
C TYR A 43 -2.53 11.91 27.87
N ASP A 44 -3.19 13.08 27.97
CA ASP A 44 -2.46 14.34 28.22
C ASP A 44 -2.82 14.75 29.66
N GLY A 45 -1.92 14.44 30.60
CA GLY A 45 -2.13 14.84 31.99
C GLY A 45 -2.27 16.37 32.06
N GLY A 46 -3.38 16.84 32.67
CA GLY A 46 -3.55 18.25 32.98
C GLY A 46 -4.11 19.12 31.87
N ILE A 47 -5.06 18.62 31.04
CA ILE A 47 -5.74 19.49 30.06
C ILE A 47 -6.45 20.64 30.79
N GLU A 48 -5.97 21.86 30.57
CA GLU A 48 -6.62 23.08 31.04
C GLU A 48 -7.76 23.46 30.09
N ALA A 49 -8.96 23.58 30.62
CA ALA A 49 -10.13 24.03 29.86
C ALA A 49 -11.12 24.73 30.74
N THR A 50 -11.80 25.72 30.22
CA THR A 50 -12.76 26.54 30.93
C THR A 50 -14.14 26.47 30.24
N LEU A 51 -15.18 26.16 31.02
CA LEU A 51 -16.56 26.26 30.57
C LEU A 51 -17.11 27.67 30.87
N ARG A 52 -17.70 28.32 29.89
CA ARG A 52 -18.34 29.63 30.03
C ARG A 52 -19.72 29.63 29.39
N GLU A 53 -20.64 30.40 29.99
CA GLU A 53 -21.91 30.75 29.35
C GLU A 53 -21.64 31.58 28.08
N ALA A 54 -22.39 31.30 27.03
CA ALA A 54 -22.36 32.04 25.79
C ALA A 54 -23.82 32.29 25.30
N ASP A 55 -24.01 33.28 24.45
CA ASP A 55 -25.33 33.57 23.93
C ASP A 55 -25.93 32.35 23.21
N GLY A 56 -27.03 31.85 23.73
CA GLY A 56 -27.76 30.68 23.24
C GLY A 56 -27.10 29.32 23.50
N GLY A 57 -26.05 29.24 24.33
CA GLY A 57 -25.37 27.99 24.61
C GLY A 57 -24.22 28.10 25.59
N ALA A 58 -23.32 27.13 25.58
CA ALA A 58 -22.11 27.13 26.38
C ALA A 58 -20.86 26.99 25.49
N ALA A 59 -19.78 27.60 25.95
CA ALA A 59 -18.49 27.57 25.26
C ALA A 59 -17.42 26.89 26.13
N ILE A 60 -16.69 25.95 25.59
CA ILE A 60 -15.52 25.28 26.23
C ILE A 60 -14.27 25.81 25.56
N GLU A 61 -13.42 26.50 26.28
CA GLU A 61 -12.13 26.98 25.83
C GLU A 61 -11.06 25.93 26.17
N VAL A 62 -10.30 25.50 25.18
CA VAL A 62 -9.20 24.54 25.31
C VAL A 62 -8.07 24.89 24.37
N GLY A 63 -6.90 25.20 24.94
CA GLY A 63 -5.76 25.70 24.15
C GLY A 63 -6.14 26.96 23.33
N ASP A 64 -5.96 26.89 22.03
CA ASP A 64 -6.25 27.96 21.07
C ASP A 64 -7.62 27.84 20.36
N VAL A 65 -8.44 26.88 20.80
CA VAL A 65 -9.77 26.66 20.21
C VAL A 65 -10.89 26.78 21.24
N ARG A 66 -12.07 27.14 20.76
CA ARG A 66 -13.30 27.23 21.53
C ARG A 66 -14.40 26.39 20.91
N LEU A 67 -14.90 25.40 21.65
CA LEU A 67 -16.05 24.60 21.25
C LEU A 67 -17.33 25.25 21.78
N PHE A 68 -18.26 25.61 20.89
CA PHE A 68 -19.59 26.09 21.25
C PHE A 68 -20.62 24.97 21.12
N VAL A 69 -21.43 24.79 22.14
CA VAL A 69 -22.55 23.84 22.22
C VAL A 69 -23.83 24.59 22.51
N PRO A 70 -24.82 24.65 21.59
CA PRO A 70 -26.07 25.40 21.81
C PRO A 70 -26.97 24.67 22.82
N TYR A 71 -27.71 25.43 23.60
CA TYR A 71 -28.76 24.90 24.49
C TYR A 71 -29.96 24.41 23.66
N GLY A 72 -30.56 23.29 24.11
CA GLY A 72 -31.77 22.76 23.48
C GLY A 72 -31.63 22.33 22.03
N SER A 73 -30.38 22.12 21.56
CA SER A 73 -30.12 21.66 20.19
C SER A 73 -30.72 20.26 19.96
N LYS A 74 -31.24 20.08 18.76
CA LYS A 74 -31.61 18.75 18.31
C LYS A 74 -30.35 17.94 18.03
N GLU A 75 -30.08 16.95 18.88
CA GLU A 75 -28.85 16.17 18.80
C GLU A 75 -27.57 17.05 18.93
N LEU A 76 -26.70 17.11 17.90
CA LEU A 76 -25.49 17.91 17.88
C LEU A 76 -25.61 19.15 16.95
N ASP A 77 -26.82 19.48 16.51
CA ASP A 77 -27.02 20.60 15.59
C ASP A 77 -26.57 21.92 16.22
N GLY A 78 -25.82 22.69 15.46
CA GLY A 78 -25.27 23.96 15.89
C GLY A 78 -23.97 23.90 16.69
N VAL A 79 -23.44 22.72 16.99
CA VAL A 79 -22.09 22.58 17.56
C VAL A 79 -21.04 23.12 16.60
N LYS A 80 -20.17 24.01 17.10
CA LYS A 80 -19.13 24.70 16.30
C LYS A 80 -17.79 24.68 17.03
N LEU A 81 -16.70 24.54 16.26
CA LEU A 81 -15.36 24.83 16.76
C LEU A 81 -14.87 26.15 16.16
N ILE A 82 -14.32 27.00 17.00
CA ILE A 82 -13.91 28.38 16.68
C ILE A 82 -12.43 28.50 17.01
N HIS A 83 -11.65 29.11 16.11
CA HIS A 83 -10.25 29.43 16.30
C HIS A 83 -10.03 30.88 15.88
N ASN A 84 -9.39 31.70 16.71
CA ASN A 84 -9.13 33.13 16.46
C ASN A 84 -10.38 33.90 15.99
N GLY A 85 -11.54 33.64 16.62
CA GLY A 85 -12.82 34.27 16.28
C GLY A 85 -13.50 33.70 15.03
N ALA A 86 -12.86 32.89 14.20
CA ALA A 86 -13.42 32.28 13.02
C ALA A 86 -13.97 30.88 13.29
N THR A 87 -15.14 30.55 12.73
CA THR A 87 -15.66 29.19 12.79
C THR A 87 -14.87 28.27 11.84
N VAL A 88 -14.10 27.32 12.39
CA VAL A 88 -13.29 26.36 11.64
C VAL A 88 -13.99 25.02 11.42
N TYR A 89 -15.06 24.75 12.16
CA TYR A 89 -15.91 23.58 12.00
C TYR A 89 -17.33 23.86 12.46
N THR A 90 -18.31 23.31 11.74
CA THR A 90 -19.71 23.24 12.16
C THR A 90 -20.19 21.82 12.01
N TYR A 91 -20.87 21.28 13.01
CA TYR A 91 -21.40 19.93 12.97
C TYR A 91 -22.27 19.70 11.72
N ARG A 92 -22.06 18.57 11.12
CA ARG A 92 -22.93 18.00 10.08
C ARG A 92 -23.10 16.53 10.36
N ALA A 93 -24.34 16.04 10.35
CA ALA A 93 -24.60 14.61 10.50
C ALA A 93 -23.82 13.84 9.41
N LYS A 94 -22.90 12.99 9.83
CA LYS A 94 -21.98 12.27 8.96
C LYS A 94 -21.90 10.83 9.39
N LYS A 95 -21.88 9.90 8.45
CA LYS A 95 -21.56 8.51 8.74
C LYS A 95 -20.06 8.36 8.97
N ASN A 96 -19.66 7.27 9.62
CA ASN A 96 -18.25 6.93 9.67
C ASN A 96 -17.73 6.70 8.25
N GLY A 97 -16.60 7.31 7.96
CA GLY A 97 -15.95 7.20 6.66
C GLY A 97 -14.56 7.77 6.83
N GLY A 98 -13.58 6.89 6.87
CA GLY A 98 -12.23 7.22 7.30
C GLY A 98 -11.29 7.63 6.19
N GLU A 99 -11.77 7.90 4.97
CA GLU A 99 -10.86 8.37 3.92
C GLU A 99 -10.28 9.72 4.31
N LEU A 100 -8.95 9.75 4.46
CA LEU A 100 -8.23 10.96 4.79
C LEU A 100 -8.15 11.88 3.58
N PRO A 101 -8.20 13.21 3.78
CA PRO A 101 -8.07 14.14 2.69
C PRO A 101 -6.69 14.05 2.02
N PRO A 102 -6.59 14.36 0.72
CA PRO A 102 -5.30 14.54 0.06
C PRO A 102 -4.40 15.51 0.84
N ILE A 103 -3.08 15.30 0.80
CA ILE A 103 -2.10 16.06 1.59
C ILE A 103 -2.31 17.57 1.51
N GLY A 104 -2.42 18.12 0.29
CA GLY A 104 -2.62 19.55 0.06
C GLY A 104 -4.02 20.08 0.40
N LYS A 105 -4.94 19.21 0.88
CA LYS A 105 -6.31 19.56 1.29
C LYS A 105 -6.59 19.21 2.75
N THR A 106 -5.56 19.01 3.55
CA THR A 106 -5.71 18.74 4.98
C THR A 106 -6.43 19.94 5.65
N PRO A 107 -7.57 19.70 6.32
CA PRO A 107 -8.34 20.79 6.95
C PRO A 107 -7.71 21.21 8.28
N PHE A 108 -8.18 22.32 8.83
CA PHE A 108 -7.85 22.72 10.22
C PHE A 108 -8.39 21.69 11.24
N VAL A 109 -9.62 21.19 11.00
CA VAL A 109 -10.27 20.16 11.82
C VAL A 109 -10.79 19.06 10.92
N PHE A 110 -10.40 17.83 11.21
CA PHE A 110 -10.98 16.63 10.59
C PHE A 110 -11.98 16.00 11.57
N ALA A 111 -13.23 15.86 11.14
CA ALA A 111 -14.28 15.26 11.97
C ALA A 111 -14.52 13.79 11.57
N LEU A 112 -14.46 12.91 12.56
CA LEU A 112 -14.71 11.48 12.41
C LEU A 112 -15.96 11.11 13.22
N SER A 113 -16.80 10.21 12.71
CA SER A 113 -18.02 9.75 13.38
C SER A 113 -17.87 8.30 13.83
N ASP A 114 -18.25 7.98 15.05
CA ASP A 114 -18.45 6.61 15.52
C ASP A 114 -19.89 6.12 15.22
N ASN A 115 -20.26 6.16 13.95
CA ASN A 115 -21.59 5.82 13.46
C ASN A 115 -21.53 4.94 12.19
N PRO A 116 -22.05 3.72 12.16
CA PRO A 116 -22.71 3.02 13.27
C PRO A 116 -21.70 2.66 14.37
N ARG A 117 -22.16 2.72 15.63
CA ARG A 117 -21.34 2.30 16.76
C ARG A 117 -21.52 0.81 16.98
N ILE A 118 -20.43 0.06 16.92
CA ILE A 118 -20.36 -1.35 17.23
C ILE A 118 -19.50 -1.48 18.49
N VAL A 119 -20.11 -1.67 19.64
CA VAL A 119 -19.39 -1.87 20.91
C VAL A 119 -18.88 -3.29 20.95
N CYS A 120 -17.57 -3.42 21.10
CA CYS A 120 -16.89 -4.70 21.23
C CYS A 120 -16.95 -5.21 22.68
N PRO A 121 -16.92 -6.53 22.92
CA PRO A 121 -16.72 -7.10 24.25
C PRO A 121 -15.42 -6.56 24.89
N LYS A 122 -15.40 -6.42 26.23
CA LYS A 122 -14.23 -5.89 26.96
C LYS A 122 -12.94 -6.67 26.70
N ASP A 123 -13.06 -7.96 26.52
CA ASP A 123 -11.94 -8.88 26.34
C ASP A 123 -11.63 -9.13 24.85
N GLY A 124 -12.08 -8.23 23.98
CA GLY A 124 -11.99 -8.41 22.55
C GLY A 124 -12.95 -9.51 22.08
N TYR A 125 -12.53 -10.22 21.04
CA TYR A 125 -13.23 -11.40 20.57
C TYR A 125 -13.03 -12.57 21.55
N THR A 126 -14.11 -13.21 22.01
CA THR A 126 -14.03 -14.48 22.77
C THR A 126 -15.02 -15.48 22.21
N ALA A 127 -14.56 -16.68 21.84
CA ALA A 127 -15.42 -17.82 21.53
C ALA A 127 -16.00 -18.47 22.80
N LYS A 128 -15.41 -18.23 23.97
CA LYS A 128 -15.87 -18.76 25.27
C LYS A 128 -17.03 -17.95 25.87
N GLY A 129 -18.08 -17.82 25.16
CA GLY A 129 -19.25 -17.10 25.59
C GLY A 129 -19.97 -16.50 24.39
N ASP A 130 -21.21 -16.15 24.59
CA ASP A 130 -22.03 -15.50 23.58
C ASP A 130 -21.48 -14.06 23.35
N PRO A 131 -20.62 -13.78 22.34
CA PRO A 131 -20.06 -12.46 22.15
C PRO A 131 -21.18 -11.51 21.72
N LYS A 132 -21.66 -10.72 22.65
CA LYS A 132 -22.74 -9.75 22.42
C LYS A 132 -22.18 -8.43 21.97
N TYR A 133 -22.16 -8.22 20.67
CA TYR A 133 -21.89 -6.90 20.07
C TYR A 133 -23.12 -6.01 20.19
N LYS A 134 -22.98 -4.89 20.88
CA LYS A 134 -24.04 -3.87 20.94
C LYS A 134 -23.92 -2.93 19.75
N ILE A 135 -24.91 -2.92 18.85
CA ILE A 135 -24.92 -2.09 17.66
C ILE A 135 -25.90 -0.95 17.80
N THR A 136 -25.41 0.29 17.68
CA THR A 136 -26.22 1.50 17.66
C THR A 136 -26.14 2.13 16.27
N LYS A 137 -27.19 1.95 15.45
CA LYS A 137 -27.21 2.33 14.04
C LYS A 137 -27.14 3.84 13.79
N ASN A 138 -27.63 4.65 14.69
CA ASN A 138 -27.70 6.11 14.60
C ASN A 138 -27.02 6.77 15.80
N ALA A 139 -25.82 6.31 16.14
CA ALA A 139 -25.01 6.95 17.17
C ALA A 139 -24.70 8.41 16.74
N ARG A 140 -24.82 9.33 17.70
CA ARG A 140 -24.41 10.73 17.54
C ARG A 140 -23.17 10.94 18.39
N ASP A 141 -22.05 10.52 17.85
CA ASP A 141 -20.74 10.56 18.48
C ASP A 141 -19.71 10.96 17.43
N ILE A 142 -19.08 12.12 17.63
CA ILE A 142 -18.06 12.66 16.73
C ILE A 142 -16.79 12.97 17.47
N TYR A 143 -15.69 12.83 16.78
CA TYR A 143 -14.35 13.18 17.22
C TYR A 143 -13.80 14.27 16.32
N LEU A 144 -13.43 15.39 16.90
CA LEU A 144 -12.83 16.53 16.22
C LEU A 144 -11.31 16.44 16.39
N LEU A 145 -10.61 16.12 15.32
CA LEU A 145 -9.14 16.10 15.27
C LEU A 145 -8.64 17.47 14.81
N VAL A 146 -8.07 18.24 15.73
CA VAL A 146 -7.56 19.59 15.48
C VAL A 146 -6.17 19.50 14.90
N CYS A 147 -6.07 19.24 13.61
CA CYS A 147 -4.81 19.00 12.91
C CYS A 147 -4.13 20.26 12.36
N ARG A 148 -4.80 21.40 12.34
CA ARG A 148 -4.25 22.72 11.94
C ARG A 148 -3.61 22.72 10.56
N ASN A 149 -4.26 22.07 9.59
CA ASN A 149 -3.78 21.88 8.21
C ASN A 149 -2.46 21.08 8.09
N ASP A 150 -2.00 20.42 9.15
CA ASP A 150 -0.82 19.59 9.14
C ASP A 150 -1.19 18.12 8.81
N PRO A 151 -0.75 17.59 7.66
CA PRO A 151 -1.06 16.22 7.25
C PRO A 151 -0.40 15.16 8.12
N LYS A 152 0.76 15.43 8.71
CA LYS A 152 1.46 14.51 9.63
C LYS A 152 0.70 14.43 10.96
N LYS A 153 0.33 15.60 11.49
CA LYS A 153 -0.48 15.68 12.71
C LYS A 153 -1.82 14.98 12.54
N LEU A 154 -2.51 15.19 11.41
CA LEU A 154 -3.77 14.51 11.13
C LEU A 154 -3.63 12.98 11.21
N ARG A 155 -2.63 12.41 10.55
CA ARG A 155 -2.42 10.97 10.54
C ARG A 155 -2.10 10.41 11.93
N ARG A 156 -1.23 11.09 12.66
CA ARG A 156 -0.93 10.72 14.04
C ARG A 156 -2.17 10.71 14.94
N LEU A 157 -2.99 11.77 14.88
CA LEU A 157 -4.23 11.84 15.66
C LEU A 157 -5.22 10.75 15.21
N TYR A 158 -5.31 10.53 13.90
CA TYR A 158 -6.20 9.52 13.31
C TYR A 158 -5.84 8.11 13.80
N VAL A 159 -4.60 7.66 13.64
CA VAL A 159 -4.21 6.30 14.05
C VAL A 159 -4.20 6.14 15.58
N THR A 160 -3.94 7.21 16.33
CA THR A 160 -4.05 7.16 17.78
C THR A 160 -5.48 6.95 18.23
N LEU A 161 -6.45 7.56 17.55
CA LEU A 161 -7.87 7.41 17.87
C LEU A 161 -8.48 6.11 17.34
N THR A 162 -8.19 5.76 16.10
CA THR A 162 -8.84 4.64 15.41
C THR A 162 -8.06 3.33 15.49
N GLY A 163 -6.95 3.31 16.22
CA GLY A 163 -6.03 2.20 16.33
C GLY A 163 -4.87 2.29 15.34
N ARG A 164 -3.71 1.86 15.79
CA ARG A 164 -2.47 1.88 15.00
C ARG A 164 -2.41 0.66 14.09
N ASN A 165 -1.75 0.80 12.96
CA ASN A 165 -1.35 -0.34 12.16
C ASN A 165 -0.17 -1.03 12.88
N GLU A 166 -0.25 -2.31 13.11
CA GLU A 166 0.79 -3.03 13.84
C GLU A 166 2.05 -3.22 12.98
N LEU A 167 3.22 -3.23 13.65
CA LEU A 167 4.47 -3.56 12.97
C LEU A 167 4.43 -5.05 12.60
N VAL A 168 4.61 -5.34 11.33
CA VAL A 168 4.65 -6.72 10.82
C VAL A 168 5.95 -7.44 11.18
N ARG A 169 5.98 -8.77 11.08
CA ARG A 169 7.22 -9.54 11.17
C ARG A 169 8.16 -9.12 10.04
N LEU A 170 9.47 -9.18 10.26
CA LEU A 170 10.44 -8.77 9.24
C LEU A 170 10.32 -9.61 7.95
N SER A 171 10.02 -10.91 8.08
CA SER A 171 9.74 -11.83 6.97
C SER A 171 8.66 -11.32 6.02
N THR A 172 7.66 -10.61 6.55
CA THR A 172 6.58 -10.03 5.75
C THR A 172 7.09 -9.00 4.73
N LEU A 173 8.19 -8.30 5.05
CA LEU A 173 8.83 -7.33 4.16
C LEU A 173 9.81 -7.98 3.16
N GLY A 174 10.05 -9.29 3.25
CA GLY A 174 10.84 -10.05 2.31
C GLY A 174 10.12 -10.30 0.97
N ASN A 175 10.57 -11.29 0.23
CA ASN A 175 9.95 -11.73 -1.01
C ASN A 175 8.96 -12.86 -0.77
N TRP A 176 7.90 -12.90 -1.56
CA TRP A 176 6.83 -13.89 -1.51
C TRP A 176 6.78 -14.69 -2.82
N ASN A 177 6.44 -15.98 -2.75
CA ASN A 177 5.93 -16.74 -3.89
C ASN A 177 4.45 -17.02 -3.71
N SER A 178 3.65 -16.75 -4.74
CA SER A 178 2.21 -16.95 -4.70
C SER A 178 1.68 -17.25 -6.10
N ARG A 179 0.82 -18.25 -6.22
CA ARG A 179 0.00 -18.49 -7.40
C ARG A 179 -1.19 -19.38 -7.06
N TYR A 180 -2.31 -19.16 -7.70
CA TYR A 180 -3.42 -20.09 -7.70
C TYR A 180 -3.04 -21.32 -8.55
N TYR A 181 -2.65 -22.39 -7.87
CA TYR A 181 -2.16 -23.61 -8.49
C TYR A 181 -2.35 -24.80 -7.55
N LYS A 182 -2.74 -25.96 -8.10
CA LYS A 182 -2.92 -27.20 -7.34
C LYS A 182 -1.58 -27.85 -7.03
N TYR A 183 -0.82 -27.25 -6.11
CA TYR A 183 0.43 -27.82 -5.66
C TYR A 183 0.22 -29.19 -5.02
N THR A 184 1.04 -30.14 -5.39
CA THR A 184 1.37 -31.24 -4.50
C THR A 184 2.42 -30.80 -3.48
N GLN A 185 2.51 -31.49 -2.36
CA GLN A 185 3.53 -31.22 -1.33
C GLN A 185 4.94 -31.20 -1.95
N ALA A 186 5.28 -32.22 -2.74
CA ALA A 186 6.58 -32.29 -3.41
C ALA A 186 6.86 -31.14 -4.39
N GLU A 187 5.85 -30.63 -5.10
CA GLU A 187 6.00 -29.47 -5.97
C GLU A 187 6.20 -28.19 -5.16
N ALA A 188 5.51 -28.05 -4.03
CA ALA A 188 5.65 -26.91 -3.14
C ALA A 188 7.06 -26.87 -2.50
N GLU A 189 7.55 -28.01 -1.99
CA GLU A 189 8.90 -28.16 -1.47
C GLU A 189 9.95 -27.88 -2.55
N LYS A 190 9.77 -28.42 -3.76
CA LYS A 190 10.66 -28.16 -4.91
C LYS A 190 10.67 -26.68 -5.31
N MET A 191 9.54 -25.98 -5.19
CA MET A 191 9.48 -24.55 -5.48
C MET A 191 10.39 -23.78 -4.52
N ILE A 192 10.33 -24.07 -3.23
CA ILE A 192 11.21 -23.50 -2.20
C ILE A 192 12.68 -23.77 -2.54
N ASP A 193 13.03 -25.03 -2.84
CA ASP A 193 14.39 -25.40 -3.21
C ASP A 193 14.87 -24.70 -4.48
N THR A 194 13.97 -24.46 -5.45
CA THR A 194 14.32 -23.75 -6.69
C THR A 194 14.69 -22.29 -6.41
N TYR A 195 13.98 -21.59 -5.53
CA TYR A 195 14.35 -20.25 -5.09
C TYR A 195 15.75 -20.23 -4.45
N ILE A 196 16.03 -21.18 -3.57
CA ILE A 196 17.35 -21.33 -2.94
C ILE A 196 18.44 -21.61 -3.99
N GLN A 197 18.19 -22.58 -4.88
CA GLN A 197 19.13 -22.96 -5.93
C GLN A 197 19.43 -21.80 -6.90
N LYS A 198 18.42 -21.03 -7.27
CA LYS A 198 18.55 -19.84 -8.12
C LYS A 198 19.07 -18.61 -7.35
N ARG A 199 19.26 -18.70 -6.04
CA ARG A 199 19.68 -17.62 -5.15
C ARG A 199 18.77 -16.38 -5.25
N VAL A 200 17.48 -16.60 -5.50
CA VAL A 200 16.48 -15.55 -5.41
C VAL A 200 15.93 -15.58 -3.98
N PRO A 201 16.08 -14.54 -3.19
CA PRO A 201 15.59 -14.53 -1.81
C PRO A 201 14.09 -14.82 -1.72
N LEU A 202 13.69 -15.57 -0.67
CA LEU A 202 12.31 -15.95 -0.41
C LEU A 202 12.08 -16.05 1.10
N ASP A 203 11.02 -15.42 1.61
CA ASP A 203 10.61 -15.51 3.02
C ASP A 203 9.23 -16.14 3.21
N ASN A 204 8.37 -16.04 2.19
CA ASN A 204 6.99 -16.47 2.33
C ASN A 204 6.52 -17.26 1.11
N MET A 205 5.78 -18.32 1.34
CA MET A 205 5.12 -19.09 0.28
C MET A 205 3.63 -19.16 0.55
N VAL A 206 2.84 -18.88 -0.48
CA VAL A 206 1.38 -18.97 -0.43
C VAL A 206 0.93 -20.27 -1.07
N ILE A 207 0.14 -21.04 -0.35
CA ILE A 207 -0.66 -22.13 -0.90
C ILE A 207 -2.09 -21.61 -1.01
N ASP A 208 -2.56 -21.53 -2.24
CA ASP A 208 -3.90 -21.04 -2.55
C ASP A 208 -4.95 -22.10 -2.19
N THR A 209 -6.20 -21.90 -2.49
CA THR A 209 -7.39 -22.61 -1.99
C THR A 209 -7.31 -24.16 -1.99
N ASP A 210 -6.47 -24.76 -2.84
CA ASP A 210 -6.36 -26.21 -3.00
C ASP A 210 -5.68 -26.96 -1.83
N TRP A 211 -5.22 -26.24 -0.78
CA TRP A 211 -4.73 -26.89 0.45
C TRP A 211 -5.82 -27.71 1.16
N ARG A 212 -7.10 -27.45 0.90
CA ARG A 212 -8.27 -28.11 1.48
C ARG A 212 -9.13 -28.80 0.44
N GLU A 213 -9.97 -29.77 0.87
CA GLU A 213 -10.76 -30.60 -0.04
C GLU A 213 -11.95 -29.87 -0.69
N ALA A 214 -12.58 -28.95 0.00
CA ALA A 214 -13.78 -28.23 -0.44
C ALA A 214 -13.49 -26.83 -0.99
N CYS A 215 -12.39 -26.66 -1.75
CA CYS A 215 -11.91 -25.37 -2.21
C CYS A 215 -12.92 -24.59 -3.05
N ASP A 216 -13.73 -25.26 -3.89
CA ASP A 216 -14.67 -24.60 -4.80
C ASP A 216 -15.75 -23.80 -4.09
N ARG A 217 -16.07 -24.14 -2.84
CA ARG A 217 -17.13 -23.49 -2.07
C ARG A 217 -16.63 -22.71 -0.87
N GLY A 218 -15.33 -22.74 -0.59
CA GLY A 218 -14.77 -22.08 0.58
C GLY A 218 -15.24 -22.64 1.92
N ILE A 219 -15.94 -23.78 1.92
CA ILE A 219 -16.44 -24.44 3.14
C ILE A 219 -15.49 -25.54 3.56
N GLY A 220 -15.29 -25.67 4.87
CA GLY A 220 -14.47 -26.71 5.46
C GLY A 220 -12.99 -26.34 5.54
N TYR A 221 -12.31 -27.04 6.41
CA TYR A 221 -10.88 -26.85 6.70
C TYR A 221 -10.13 -28.19 6.73
N ASP A 222 -10.70 -29.20 6.12
CA ASP A 222 -10.06 -30.50 6.03
C ASP A 222 -8.92 -30.45 5.00
N ILE A 223 -7.73 -30.81 5.43
CA ILE A 223 -6.54 -30.83 4.57
C ILE A 223 -6.77 -31.75 3.38
N ASN A 224 -6.40 -31.29 2.20
CA ASN A 224 -6.38 -32.11 1.00
C ASN A 224 -5.19 -33.07 1.06
N THR A 225 -5.41 -34.23 1.70
CA THR A 225 -4.34 -35.24 1.92
C THR A 225 -3.89 -35.90 0.63
N LYS A 226 -4.62 -35.77 -0.49
CA LYS A 226 -4.17 -36.19 -1.81
C LYS A 226 -3.05 -35.33 -2.35
N LEU A 227 -3.12 -34.03 -2.08
CA LEU A 227 -2.10 -33.07 -2.49
C LEU A 227 -1.00 -32.93 -1.42
N PHE A 228 -1.40 -32.84 -0.16
CA PHE A 228 -0.50 -32.68 1.00
C PHE A 228 -0.70 -33.85 1.97
N PRO A 229 -0.08 -35.01 1.72
CA PRO A 229 -0.23 -36.19 2.58
C PRO A 229 0.36 -36.00 3.99
N ASP A 230 1.32 -35.09 4.16
CA ASP A 230 1.87 -34.67 5.46
C ASP A 230 2.01 -33.16 5.51
N MET A 231 0.91 -32.45 5.76
CA MET A 231 0.87 -30.99 5.84
C MET A 231 1.79 -30.45 6.94
N LYS A 232 1.86 -31.14 8.09
CA LYS A 232 2.74 -30.72 9.17
C LYS A 232 4.22 -30.84 8.74
N GLY A 233 4.58 -31.94 8.11
CA GLY A 233 5.93 -32.13 7.55
C GLY A 233 6.28 -31.06 6.50
N PHE A 234 5.31 -30.61 5.72
CA PHE A 234 5.51 -29.48 4.79
C PHE A 234 5.79 -28.17 5.54
N PHE A 235 5.06 -27.85 6.60
CA PHE A 235 5.36 -26.66 7.40
C PHE A 235 6.75 -26.76 8.05
N ASP A 236 7.08 -27.90 8.64
CA ASP A 236 8.40 -28.14 9.24
C ASP A 236 9.52 -28.01 8.20
N TYR A 237 9.28 -28.47 6.97
CA TYR A 237 10.20 -28.32 5.83
C TYR A 237 10.46 -26.85 5.46
N ALA A 238 9.41 -26.05 5.36
CA ALA A 238 9.49 -24.63 5.05
C ALA A 238 10.17 -23.84 6.19
N HIS A 239 9.78 -24.09 7.44
CA HIS A 239 10.33 -23.42 8.61
C HIS A 239 11.83 -23.74 8.82
N ALA A 240 12.28 -24.96 8.52
CA ALA A 240 13.70 -25.30 8.55
C ALA A 240 14.54 -24.45 7.57
N ARG A 241 13.90 -23.78 6.61
CA ARG A 241 14.50 -22.88 5.63
C ARG A 241 14.16 -21.41 5.90
N ASN A 242 13.61 -21.09 7.07
CA ASN A 242 13.12 -19.78 7.46
C ASN A 242 12.04 -19.20 6.52
N ILE A 243 11.19 -20.06 5.95
CA ILE A 243 10.10 -19.67 5.08
C ILE A 243 8.78 -19.84 5.80
N GLU A 244 7.98 -18.78 5.84
CA GLU A 244 6.63 -18.78 6.41
C GLU A 244 5.59 -19.15 5.36
N ILE A 245 4.53 -19.84 5.78
CA ILE A 245 3.45 -20.30 4.91
C ILE A 245 2.17 -19.51 5.14
N MET A 246 1.55 -19.08 4.05
CA MET A 246 0.23 -18.46 4.03
C MET A 246 -0.78 -19.36 3.32
N PHE A 247 -1.97 -19.51 3.89
CA PHE A 247 -3.11 -20.14 3.25
C PHE A 247 -4.16 -19.11 2.81
N ASN A 248 -4.63 -19.24 1.58
CA ASN A 248 -5.80 -18.53 1.08
C ASN A 248 -7.08 -19.21 1.62
N ASP A 249 -8.00 -18.41 2.13
CA ASP A 249 -9.30 -18.82 2.58
C ASP A 249 -10.41 -17.95 1.99
N HIS A 250 -11.35 -18.58 1.25
CA HIS A 250 -12.61 -18.00 0.82
C HIS A 250 -13.71 -18.43 1.81
N PRO A 251 -13.89 -17.77 2.94
CA PRO A 251 -14.79 -18.26 3.97
C PRO A 251 -16.24 -18.12 3.56
N GLU A 252 -17.01 -19.21 3.66
CA GLU A 252 -18.47 -19.18 3.60
C GLU A 252 -19.07 -19.19 5.00
N PRO A 253 -20.19 -18.49 5.24
CA PRO A 253 -20.88 -18.57 6.51
C PRO A 253 -21.26 -19.99 6.85
N LEU A 254 -21.07 -20.38 8.10
CA LEU A 254 -21.62 -21.63 8.62
C LEU A 254 -23.13 -21.69 8.34
N GLY A 255 -23.66 -22.85 7.98
CA GLY A 255 -25.07 -23.02 7.61
C GLY A 255 -26.03 -22.35 8.59
N GLY A 256 -26.78 -21.35 8.11
CA GLY A 256 -27.67 -20.50 8.90
C GLY A 256 -27.02 -19.25 9.52
N ALA A 257 -25.72 -19.12 9.57
CA ALA A 257 -25.04 -17.88 9.97
C ALA A 257 -25.14 -16.85 8.83
N ARG A 258 -25.37 -15.58 9.17
CA ARG A 258 -25.56 -14.51 8.19
C ARG A 258 -24.64 -13.31 8.44
N SER A 259 -23.84 -13.36 9.48
CA SER A 259 -22.98 -12.25 9.88
C SER A 259 -21.65 -12.77 10.40
N ALA A 260 -20.57 -12.06 10.11
CA ALA A 260 -19.27 -12.32 10.72
C ALA A 260 -19.28 -12.19 12.27
N LEU A 261 -20.29 -11.50 12.82
CA LEU A 261 -20.48 -11.31 14.25
C LEU A 261 -21.53 -12.29 14.83
N ASP A 262 -21.96 -13.32 14.10
CA ASP A 262 -22.80 -14.38 14.64
C ASP A 262 -21.95 -15.28 15.55
N PRO A 263 -22.37 -15.54 16.80
CA PRO A 263 -21.61 -16.35 17.76
C PRO A 263 -21.25 -17.75 17.24
N LYS A 264 -22.15 -18.36 16.45
CA LYS A 264 -21.87 -19.69 15.86
C LYS A 264 -20.80 -19.63 14.79
N GLU A 265 -20.83 -18.59 13.95
CA GLU A 265 -19.81 -18.34 12.94
C GLU A 265 -18.45 -18.12 13.60
N ILE A 266 -18.42 -17.27 14.62
CA ILE A 266 -17.21 -16.97 15.37
C ILE A 266 -16.61 -18.23 15.97
N ALA A 267 -17.39 -19.03 16.68
CA ALA A 267 -16.92 -20.26 17.33
C ALA A 267 -16.39 -21.28 16.31
N TYR A 268 -17.07 -21.42 15.18
CA TYR A 268 -16.63 -22.28 14.09
C TYR A 268 -15.30 -21.82 13.50
N ARG A 269 -15.17 -20.52 13.18
CA ARG A 269 -13.92 -19.98 12.64
C ARG A 269 -12.76 -20.11 13.62
N GLU A 270 -12.98 -19.81 14.89
CA GLU A 270 -11.94 -19.99 15.91
C GLU A 270 -11.45 -21.43 15.97
N GLU A 271 -12.36 -22.41 16.07
CA GLU A 271 -11.98 -23.83 16.09
C GLU A 271 -11.15 -24.20 14.85
N LYS A 272 -11.62 -23.81 13.67
CA LYS A 272 -11.00 -24.22 12.41
C LYS A 272 -9.68 -23.53 12.13
N LEU A 273 -9.62 -22.19 12.29
CA LEU A 273 -8.40 -21.43 12.07
C LEU A 273 -7.29 -21.82 13.06
N THR A 274 -7.65 -21.98 14.35
CA THR A 274 -6.66 -22.37 15.36
C THR A 274 -6.15 -23.80 15.16
N GLY A 275 -6.98 -24.71 14.66
CA GLY A 275 -6.56 -26.06 14.29
C GLY A 275 -5.49 -26.08 13.20
N ILE A 276 -5.58 -25.21 12.21
CA ILE A 276 -4.55 -25.08 11.18
C ILE A 276 -3.30 -24.35 11.70
N LEU A 277 -3.46 -23.32 12.53
CA LEU A 277 -2.34 -22.67 13.21
C LEU A 277 -1.56 -23.64 14.11
N ASP A 278 -2.24 -24.57 14.77
CA ASP A 278 -1.61 -25.63 15.58
C ASP A 278 -0.75 -26.60 14.76
N MET A 279 -1.06 -26.79 13.47
CA MET A 279 -0.22 -27.58 12.57
C MET A 279 1.05 -26.85 12.13
N GLY A 280 1.07 -25.51 12.21
CA GLY A 280 2.25 -24.70 11.87
C GLY A 280 2.02 -23.56 10.88
N LEU A 281 0.79 -23.30 10.46
CA LEU A 281 0.52 -22.17 9.56
C LEU A 281 0.94 -20.83 10.21
N ASP A 282 1.49 -19.91 9.39
CA ASP A 282 2.02 -18.63 9.84
C ASP A 282 1.07 -17.46 9.58
N THR A 283 0.35 -17.51 8.47
CA THR A 283 -0.37 -16.34 7.94
C THR A 283 -1.64 -16.76 7.25
N TRP A 284 -2.70 -15.96 7.39
CA TRP A 284 -3.95 -16.13 6.69
C TRP A 284 -4.12 -15.11 5.57
N TRP A 285 -4.62 -15.56 4.43
CA TRP A 285 -5.19 -14.71 3.41
C TRP A 285 -6.71 -14.82 3.46
N TYR A 286 -7.38 -13.84 4.10
CA TYR A 286 -8.82 -13.69 4.02
C TYR A 286 -9.18 -13.12 2.65
N ASP A 287 -9.62 -14.00 1.75
CA ASP A 287 -10.09 -13.62 0.43
C ASP A 287 -11.62 -13.44 0.43
N ARG A 288 -12.14 -12.82 -0.60
CA ARG A 288 -13.58 -12.66 -0.74
C ARG A 288 -14.24 -14.01 -0.94
N ASN A 289 -15.47 -14.12 -0.45
CA ASN A 289 -16.30 -15.26 -0.72
C ASN A 289 -16.97 -15.12 -2.10
N TRP A 290 -16.86 -16.14 -2.94
CA TRP A 290 -17.44 -16.14 -4.29
C TRP A 290 -18.95 -16.37 -4.31
N PHE A 291 -19.49 -17.09 -3.35
CA PHE A 291 -20.86 -17.57 -3.37
C PHE A 291 -21.71 -16.97 -2.27
N THR A 292 -21.20 -16.95 -1.05
CA THR A 292 -21.92 -16.49 0.13
C THR A 292 -20.99 -15.68 1.02
N ALA A 293 -21.02 -14.37 0.93
CA ALA A 293 -20.17 -13.50 1.74
C ALA A 293 -20.55 -13.58 3.23
N LEU A 294 -19.55 -13.43 4.10
CA LEU A 294 -19.80 -13.06 5.49
C LEU A 294 -20.38 -11.64 5.51
N VAL A 295 -21.69 -11.53 5.67
CA VAL A 295 -22.36 -10.23 5.60
C VAL A 295 -22.08 -9.38 6.81
N SER A 296 -21.98 -8.07 6.61
CA SER A 296 -21.94 -7.12 7.69
C SER A 296 -23.33 -6.96 8.34
N PRO A 297 -23.44 -6.94 9.68
CA PRO A 297 -24.70 -6.64 10.35
C PRO A 297 -25.10 -5.16 10.21
N VAL A 298 -24.23 -4.33 9.67
CA VAL A 298 -24.43 -2.89 9.45
C VAL A 298 -24.08 -2.50 8.02
N LYS A 299 -24.97 -1.81 7.37
CA LYS A 299 -24.87 -1.45 5.94
C LYS A 299 -23.61 -0.66 5.57
N ASP A 300 -23.10 0.14 6.50
CA ASP A 300 -22.01 1.10 6.23
C ASP A 300 -20.62 0.58 6.63
N VAL A 301 -20.52 -0.70 7.01
CA VAL A 301 -19.27 -1.43 7.27
C VAL A 301 -19.18 -2.57 6.29
N ARG A 302 -18.07 -2.66 5.58
CA ARG A 302 -17.88 -3.72 4.59
C ARG A 302 -17.70 -5.08 5.26
N PRO A 303 -18.23 -6.15 4.65
CA PRO A 303 -18.00 -7.51 5.13
C PRO A 303 -16.52 -7.86 5.25
N GLU A 304 -15.71 -7.40 4.30
CA GLU A 304 -14.26 -7.63 4.27
C GLU A 304 -13.56 -7.06 5.51
N THR A 305 -13.98 -5.89 5.98
CA THR A 305 -13.41 -5.29 7.19
C THR A 305 -13.73 -6.11 8.44
N LEU A 306 -14.94 -6.66 8.53
CA LEU A 306 -15.31 -7.56 9.64
C LEU A 306 -14.61 -8.92 9.52
N GLY A 307 -14.39 -9.42 8.30
CA GLY A 307 -13.62 -10.64 8.05
C GLY A 307 -12.16 -10.47 8.48
N MET A 308 -11.51 -9.38 8.09
CA MET A 308 -10.16 -9.03 8.56
C MET A 308 -10.09 -8.98 10.09
N TYR A 309 -11.05 -8.32 10.72
CA TYR A 309 -11.13 -8.24 12.17
C TYR A 309 -11.22 -9.62 12.81
N LEU A 310 -12.09 -10.49 12.30
CA LEU A 310 -12.29 -11.82 12.86
C LEU A 310 -11.02 -12.68 12.75
N PHE A 311 -10.39 -12.69 11.58
CA PHE A 311 -9.16 -13.45 11.36
C PHE A 311 -8.00 -12.92 12.22
N GLU A 312 -7.86 -11.61 12.32
CA GLU A 312 -6.84 -10.96 13.14
C GLU A 312 -7.02 -11.30 14.62
N GLU A 313 -8.22 -11.13 15.17
CA GLU A 313 -8.48 -11.36 16.59
C GLU A 313 -8.35 -12.84 16.97
N ILE A 314 -8.79 -13.76 16.11
CA ILE A 314 -8.59 -15.21 16.34
C ILE A 314 -7.09 -15.53 16.39
N THR A 315 -6.32 -15.06 15.40
CA THR A 315 -4.88 -15.32 15.32
C THR A 315 -4.14 -14.71 16.51
N LYS A 316 -4.51 -13.51 16.91
CA LYS A 316 -3.96 -12.81 18.06
C LYS A 316 -4.21 -13.57 19.38
N HIS A 317 -5.45 -14.00 19.63
CA HIS A 317 -5.78 -14.76 20.84
C HIS A 317 -5.07 -16.11 20.86
N TYR A 318 -4.97 -16.77 19.72
CA TYR A 318 -4.20 -18.00 19.59
C TYR A 318 -2.74 -17.80 19.99
N TYR A 319 -2.06 -16.79 19.44
CA TYR A 319 -0.65 -16.53 19.77
C TYR A 319 -0.46 -16.06 21.21
N ALA A 320 -1.37 -15.26 21.74
CA ALA A 320 -1.35 -14.85 23.12
C ALA A 320 -1.52 -16.05 24.07
N GLY A 321 -2.44 -16.96 23.76
CA GLY A 321 -2.61 -18.22 24.49
C GLY A 321 -1.37 -19.12 24.48
N LYS A 322 -0.72 -19.26 23.32
CA LYS A 322 0.53 -20.02 23.20
C LYS A 322 1.70 -19.38 23.97
N ALA A 323 1.77 -18.06 23.97
CA ALA A 323 2.79 -17.33 24.75
C ALA A 323 2.51 -17.27 26.26
N GLY A 324 1.30 -17.61 26.70
CA GLY A 324 0.85 -17.39 28.07
C GLY A 324 0.86 -15.91 28.48
N SER A 325 0.72 -15.00 27.53
CA SER A 325 0.81 -13.56 27.70
C SER A 325 -0.07 -12.79 26.72
N ASP A 326 -0.94 -11.94 27.23
CA ASP A 326 -1.75 -11.02 26.42
C ASP A 326 -0.96 -9.79 25.92
N LYS A 327 0.28 -9.63 26.36
CA LYS A 327 1.12 -8.48 26.02
C LYS A 327 2.18 -8.80 25.00
N VAL A 328 2.93 -9.87 25.21
CA VAL A 328 4.03 -10.27 24.34
C VAL A 328 3.72 -11.63 23.74
N TYR A 329 3.41 -11.63 22.45
CA TYR A 329 3.06 -12.80 21.66
C TYR A 329 3.53 -12.58 20.21
N ARG A 330 3.54 -13.63 19.40
CA ARG A 330 3.89 -13.56 17.99
C ARG A 330 2.94 -12.60 17.26
N ARG A 331 3.48 -11.69 16.43
CA ARG A 331 2.67 -10.74 15.66
C ARG A 331 1.76 -11.49 14.70
N PRO A 332 0.44 -11.31 14.75
CA PRO A 332 -0.43 -11.82 13.71
C PRO A 332 -0.14 -11.10 12.39
N VAL A 333 -0.24 -11.83 11.30
CA VAL A 333 -0.22 -11.27 9.94
C VAL A 333 -1.37 -11.88 9.18
N ILE A 334 -2.21 -11.04 8.60
CA ILE A 334 -3.28 -11.45 7.69
C ILE A 334 -3.20 -10.63 6.42
N MET A 335 -3.72 -11.16 5.33
CA MET A 335 -3.91 -10.44 4.08
C MET A 335 -5.39 -10.45 3.71
N ALA A 336 -5.91 -9.31 3.25
CA ALA A 336 -7.27 -9.18 2.77
C ALA A 336 -7.38 -8.05 1.74
N ASN A 337 -8.52 -7.92 1.07
CA ASN A 337 -8.73 -6.82 0.13
C ASN A 337 -8.62 -5.44 0.81
N VAL A 338 -7.97 -4.53 0.12
CA VAL A 338 -7.96 -3.12 0.52
C VAL A 338 -9.39 -2.59 0.51
N ASN A 339 -9.81 -1.99 1.61
CA ASN A 339 -11.19 -1.55 1.80
C ASN A 339 -11.69 -0.55 0.75
N ASN A 340 -10.81 0.26 0.17
CA ASN A 340 -11.14 1.28 -0.82
C ASN A 340 -10.68 0.95 -2.25
N ILE A 341 -10.11 -0.23 -2.47
CA ILE A 341 -9.64 -0.70 -3.79
C ILE A 341 -10.18 -2.11 -4.03
N HIS A 342 -10.69 -2.37 -5.23
CA HIS A 342 -11.22 -3.66 -5.61
C HIS A 342 -10.81 -3.98 -7.05
N ASN A 343 -10.10 -5.08 -7.26
CA ASN A 343 -9.53 -5.46 -8.55
C ASN A 343 -8.78 -4.32 -9.24
N GLY A 344 -7.91 -3.65 -8.47
CA GLY A 344 -7.17 -2.48 -8.92
C GLY A 344 -7.99 -1.19 -9.02
N LYS A 345 -9.31 -1.24 -8.96
CA LYS A 345 -10.18 -0.07 -9.09
C LYS A 345 -10.42 0.60 -7.74
N TYR A 346 -10.13 1.89 -7.67
CA TYR A 346 -10.38 2.69 -6.48
C TYR A 346 -11.88 3.03 -6.33
N ILE A 347 -12.51 2.57 -5.25
CA ILE A 347 -13.94 2.70 -5.00
C ILE A 347 -14.35 3.80 -4.02
N LYS A 348 -13.38 4.55 -3.47
CA LYS A 348 -13.58 5.65 -2.52
C LYS A 348 -14.39 5.29 -1.27
N ILE A 349 -14.35 4.03 -0.87
CA ILE A 349 -14.98 3.54 0.35
C ILE A 349 -13.87 3.11 1.30
N ASN A 350 -13.77 3.78 2.43
CA ASN A 350 -12.85 3.43 3.49
C ASN A 350 -13.55 3.65 4.83
N ASP A 351 -13.54 2.67 5.69
CA ASP A 351 -13.97 2.84 7.08
C ASP A 351 -12.76 3.01 8.01
N SER A 352 -13.02 3.51 9.21
CA SER A 352 -11.97 3.91 10.15
C SER A 352 -11.30 2.74 10.87
N ALA A 353 -11.59 1.52 10.50
CA ALA A 353 -11.05 0.31 11.12
C ALA A 353 -10.07 -0.44 10.22
N SER A 354 -10.29 -0.44 8.90
CA SER A 354 -9.58 -1.30 7.95
C SER A 354 -8.07 -1.10 7.93
N HIS A 355 -7.59 0.12 8.17
CA HIS A 355 -6.15 0.43 8.13
C HIS A 355 -5.32 -0.30 9.21
N ARG A 356 -5.96 -0.81 10.27
CA ARG A 356 -5.27 -1.49 11.38
C ARG A 356 -4.72 -2.87 11.03
N TYR A 357 -5.26 -3.49 9.99
CA TYR A 357 -4.93 -4.87 9.64
C TYR A 357 -3.71 -4.93 8.72
N SER A 358 -2.95 -6.03 8.81
CA SER A 358 -1.58 -6.08 8.31
C SER A 358 -1.47 -5.83 6.81
N ILE A 359 -1.78 -6.81 5.96
CA ILE A 359 -1.56 -6.72 4.54
C ILE A 359 -2.89 -6.47 3.84
N GLN A 360 -2.96 -5.44 3.02
CA GLN A 360 -4.16 -5.12 2.27
C GLN A 360 -3.90 -5.26 0.77
N TRP A 361 -4.52 -6.25 0.18
CA TRP A 361 -4.38 -6.65 -1.21
C TRP A 361 -5.41 -5.93 -2.10
N THR A 362 -5.01 -5.49 -3.29
CA THR A 362 -5.85 -4.70 -4.20
C THR A 362 -6.82 -5.54 -5.05
N GLY A 363 -6.81 -6.86 -4.94
CA GLY A 363 -7.65 -7.79 -5.69
C GLY A 363 -7.03 -8.29 -6.99
N ASP A 364 -7.78 -9.08 -7.75
CA ASP A 364 -7.36 -9.68 -9.01
C ASP A 364 -7.19 -8.62 -10.10
N ILE A 365 -6.00 -8.50 -10.65
CA ILE A 365 -5.66 -7.49 -11.66
C ILE A 365 -5.07 -8.14 -12.91
N HIS A 366 -5.13 -7.42 -14.04
CA HIS A 366 -4.54 -7.89 -15.28
C HIS A 366 -3.07 -7.49 -15.41
N CYS A 367 -2.27 -8.33 -16.05
CA CYS A 367 -0.86 -8.06 -16.34
C CYS A 367 -0.66 -7.08 -17.50
N ARG A 368 -1.09 -5.81 -17.34
CA ARG A 368 -1.04 -4.76 -18.36
C ARG A 368 -0.40 -3.49 -17.83
N ASN A 369 0.09 -2.64 -18.71
CA ASN A 369 0.69 -1.35 -18.33
C ASN A 369 -0.31 -0.43 -17.60
N GLU A 370 -1.58 -0.45 -18.00
CA GLU A 370 -2.65 0.33 -17.37
C GLU A 370 -2.85 -0.06 -15.91
N TYR A 371 -2.84 -1.36 -15.62
CA TYR A 371 -2.94 -1.87 -14.25
C TYR A 371 -1.67 -1.58 -13.45
N LEU A 372 -0.48 -1.71 -14.07
CA LEU A 372 0.76 -1.31 -13.41
C LEU A 372 0.73 0.17 -13.00
N LEU A 373 0.32 1.06 -13.91
CA LEU A 373 0.13 2.48 -13.60
C LEU A 373 -0.92 2.67 -12.50
N GLN A 374 -2.02 1.91 -12.56
CA GLN A 374 -3.08 2.02 -11.55
C GLN A 374 -2.59 1.57 -10.18
N GLU A 375 -1.79 0.49 -10.10
CA GLU A 375 -1.25 0.00 -8.82
C GLU A 375 -0.19 0.95 -8.23
N ILE A 376 0.60 1.63 -9.05
CA ILE A 376 1.49 2.71 -8.58
C ILE A 376 0.66 3.81 -7.90
N LYS A 377 -0.46 4.22 -8.51
CA LYS A 377 -1.37 5.22 -7.94
C LYS A 377 -2.08 4.70 -6.68
N ASN A 378 -2.49 3.44 -6.69
CA ASN A 378 -3.13 2.79 -5.56
C ASN A 378 -2.19 2.74 -4.35
N LEU A 379 -0.90 2.40 -4.56
CA LEU A 379 0.12 2.43 -3.51
C LEU A 379 0.20 3.82 -2.87
N VAL A 380 0.38 4.87 -3.67
CA VAL A 380 0.49 6.26 -3.18
C VAL A 380 -0.76 6.67 -2.39
N ARG A 381 -1.93 6.26 -2.86
CA ARG A 381 -3.22 6.63 -2.29
C ARG A 381 -3.54 5.85 -1.01
N ALA A 382 -3.31 4.54 -1.01
CA ALA A 382 -3.55 3.68 0.15
C ALA A 382 -2.63 4.05 1.31
N THR A 383 -1.33 4.23 1.05
CA THR A 383 -0.38 4.66 2.09
C THR A 383 -0.71 6.04 2.64
N GLY A 384 -1.21 6.95 1.79
CA GLY A 384 -1.77 8.24 2.22
C GLY A 384 -2.98 8.13 3.14
N ASN A 385 -3.70 7.01 3.13
CA ASN A 385 -4.83 6.67 4.01
C ASN A 385 -4.44 5.79 5.21
N CYS A 386 -3.17 5.82 5.62
CA CYS A 386 -2.63 5.02 6.74
C CYS A 386 -2.71 3.50 6.51
N ILE A 387 -2.66 3.03 5.25
CA ILE A 387 -2.56 1.62 4.89
C ILE A 387 -1.11 1.37 4.41
N PRO A 388 -0.16 1.03 5.30
CA PRO A 388 1.27 0.99 4.95
C PRO A 388 1.67 -0.26 4.17
N TYR A 389 0.98 -1.39 4.39
CA TYR A 389 1.35 -2.69 3.82
C TYR A 389 0.40 -3.09 2.69
N VAL A 390 0.28 -2.21 1.70
CA VAL A 390 -0.51 -2.51 0.50
C VAL A 390 0.21 -3.54 -0.37
N ASN A 391 -0.53 -4.50 -0.86
CA ASN A 391 -0.09 -5.56 -1.76
C ASN A 391 -0.92 -5.55 -3.05
N PHE A 392 -0.29 -5.91 -4.13
CA PHE A 392 -0.92 -6.15 -5.44
C PHE A 392 -0.37 -7.44 -6.03
N ASP A 393 -1.09 -8.03 -6.97
CA ASP A 393 -0.62 -9.20 -7.70
C ASP A 393 0.50 -8.79 -8.65
N CYS A 394 1.75 -8.87 -8.17
CA CYS A 394 2.90 -8.44 -8.94
C CYS A 394 3.07 -9.32 -10.19
N GLY A 395 3.05 -8.70 -11.37
CA GLY A 395 2.98 -9.39 -12.65
C GLY A 395 1.56 -9.59 -13.18
N GLY A 396 0.54 -9.26 -12.37
CA GLY A 396 -0.88 -9.39 -12.70
C GLY A 396 -1.43 -10.80 -12.46
N HIS A 397 -2.63 -10.90 -11.87
CA HIS A 397 -3.33 -12.17 -11.64
C HIS A 397 -3.71 -12.84 -12.97
N ILE A 398 -4.24 -12.07 -13.92
CA ILE A 398 -4.75 -12.54 -15.21
C ILE A 398 -3.82 -12.10 -16.35
N GLY A 399 -3.59 -13.03 -17.31
CA GLY A 399 -2.85 -12.75 -18.52
C GLY A 399 -1.39 -13.17 -18.47
N ASN A 400 -0.68 -12.97 -19.57
CA ASN A 400 0.69 -13.46 -19.78
C ASN A 400 1.58 -12.28 -20.16
N PRO A 401 2.31 -11.68 -19.19
CA PRO A 401 3.22 -10.59 -19.51
C PRO A 401 4.38 -11.08 -20.39
N ASP A 402 4.81 -10.24 -21.31
CA ASP A 402 6.12 -10.41 -21.93
C ASP A 402 7.23 -10.13 -20.90
N LYS A 403 8.48 -10.37 -21.29
CA LYS A 403 9.65 -10.17 -20.44
C LYS A 403 9.74 -8.73 -19.92
N GLU A 404 9.49 -7.76 -20.76
CA GLU A 404 9.63 -6.35 -20.43
C GLU A 404 8.58 -5.92 -19.40
N LEU A 405 7.31 -6.22 -19.65
CA LEU A 405 6.22 -5.92 -18.71
C LEU A 405 6.41 -6.65 -17.38
N TYR A 406 6.85 -7.92 -17.42
CA TYR A 406 7.16 -8.68 -16.22
C TYR A 406 8.25 -8.00 -15.39
N LEU A 407 9.36 -7.58 -16.01
CA LEU A 407 10.45 -6.88 -15.32
C LEU A 407 10.00 -5.52 -14.76
N ARG A 408 9.14 -4.77 -15.46
CA ARG A 408 8.54 -3.55 -14.91
C ARG A 408 7.78 -3.82 -13.61
N TRP A 409 6.97 -4.88 -13.58
CA TRP A 409 6.24 -5.31 -12.39
C TRP A 409 7.17 -5.70 -11.25
N MET A 410 8.20 -6.52 -11.52
CA MET A 410 9.12 -6.99 -10.49
C MET A 410 9.95 -5.85 -9.91
N LYS A 411 10.42 -4.93 -10.75
CA LYS A 411 11.13 -3.73 -10.30
C LYS A 411 10.25 -2.82 -9.43
N PHE A 412 9.00 -2.59 -9.81
CA PHE A 412 8.03 -1.87 -8.99
C PHE A 412 7.77 -2.61 -7.68
N GLY A 413 7.54 -3.91 -7.72
CA GLY A 413 7.32 -4.75 -6.55
C GLY A 413 8.49 -4.72 -5.56
N ALA A 414 9.74 -4.72 -6.05
CA ALA A 414 10.93 -4.64 -5.18
C ALA A 414 10.96 -3.37 -4.33
N PHE A 415 10.40 -2.27 -4.83
CA PHE A 415 10.29 -0.98 -4.13
C PHE A 415 8.85 -0.67 -3.69
N SER A 416 8.10 -1.68 -3.30
CA SER A 416 6.76 -1.59 -2.71
C SER A 416 6.73 -2.22 -1.32
N PRO A 417 5.69 -1.98 -0.50
CA PRO A 417 5.61 -2.56 0.84
C PRO A 417 5.72 -4.08 0.86
N ILE A 418 4.94 -4.76 0.02
CA ILE A 418 4.89 -6.22 -0.08
C ILE A 418 5.19 -6.64 -1.52
N LEU A 419 6.26 -7.39 -1.70
CA LEU A 419 6.63 -7.99 -2.99
C LEU A 419 6.04 -9.41 -3.05
N ARG A 420 4.91 -9.58 -3.74
CA ARG A 420 4.23 -10.86 -3.92
C ARG A 420 3.86 -11.08 -5.39
N PRO A 421 4.72 -11.71 -6.19
CA PRO A 421 4.32 -12.23 -7.49
C PRO A 421 3.12 -13.18 -7.34
N HIS A 422 2.07 -12.96 -8.15
CA HIS A 422 0.87 -13.82 -8.09
C HIS A 422 0.17 -13.90 -9.46
N CYS A 423 -0.42 -15.07 -9.75
CA CYS A 423 -1.23 -15.28 -10.95
C CYS A 423 -2.21 -16.44 -10.79
N THR A 424 -3.24 -16.45 -11.63
CA THR A 424 -4.20 -17.54 -11.72
C THR A 424 -3.62 -18.77 -12.41
N ILE A 425 -4.28 -19.92 -12.25
CA ILE A 425 -3.89 -21.21 -12.84
C ILE A 425 -3.95 -21.22 -14.38
N SER A 426 -4.80 -20.38 -14.96
CA SER A 426 -5.05 -20.38 -16.42
C SER A 426 -3.98 -19.69 -17.26
N VAL A 427 -2.96 -19.06 -16.62
CA VAL A 427 -1.88 -18.41 -17.36
C VAL A 427 -0.91 -19.41 -17.99
N LYS A 428 -0.30 -19.02 -19.11
CA LYS A 428 0.74 -19.83 -19.76
C LYS A 428 2.13 -19.58 -19.16
N LYS A 429 2.34 -18.42 -18.55
CA LYS A 429 3.59 -18.05 -17.88
C LYS A 429 3.31 -17.65 -16.43
N PHE A 430 3.80 -18.45 -15.50
CA PHE A 430 3.79 -18.12 -14.09
C PHE A 430 4.79 -17.00 -13.77
N ARG A 431 4.76 -16.48 -12.56
CA ARG A 431 5.48 -15.24 -12.18
C ARG A 431 6.86 -15.50 -11.57
N GLU A 432 7.35 -16.74 -11.58
CA GLU A 432 8.72 -17.04 -11.21
C GLU A 432 9.66 -16.64 -12.37
N PRO A 433 10.83 -16.00 -12.10
CA PRO A 433 11.67 -15.41 -13.14
C PRO A 433 12.27 -16.43 -14.12
N TRP A 434 12.49 -17.66 -13.70
CA TRP A 434 13.00 -18.73 -14.55
C TRP A 434 11.99 -19.25 -15.60
N ASN A 435 10.76 -18.76 -15.60
CA ASN A 435 9.80 -19.01 -16.68
C ASN A 435 10.06 -18.14 -17.92
N TYR A 436 11.09 -17.29 -17.88
CA TYR A 436 11.53 -16.43 -18.97
C TYR A 436 12.92 -16.85 -19.46
N ASP A 437 13.98 -16.24 -18.98
CA ASP A 437 15.37 -16.55 -19.32
C ASP A 437 16.32 -16.22 -18.15
N GLU A 438 17.60 -16.60 -18.26
CA GLU A 438 18.58 -16.38 -17.18
C GLU A 438 18.84 -14.89 -16.92
N GLU A 439 18.82 -14.02 -17.94
CA GLU A 439 18.94 -12.58 -17.75
C GLU A 439 17.80 -12.04 -16.88
N THR A 440 16.58 -12.54 -17.09
CA THR A 440 15.43 -12.21 -16.23
C THR A 440 15.64 -12.67 -14.79
N VAL A 441 16.19 -13.86 -14.60
CA VAL A 441 16.54 -14.38 -13.26
C VAL A 441 17.54 -13.46 -12.58
N ASP A 442 18.60 -13.06 -13.29
CA ASP A 442 19.67 -12.20 -12.75
C ASP A 442 19.13 -10.83 -12.36
N VAL A 443 18.37 -10.18 -13.25
CA VAL A 443 17.76 -8.87 -12.96
C VAL A 443 16.81 -8.95 -11.76
N VAL A 444 15.91 -9.94 -11.73
CA VAL A 444 14.96 -10.09 -10.61
C VAL A 444 15.70 -10.39 -9.31
N ARG A 445 16.69 -11.27 -9.31
CA ARG A 445 17.52 -11.58 -8.14
C ARG A 445 18.13 -10.30 -7.56
N GLU A 446 18.71 -9.45 -8.41
CA GLU A 446 19.38 -8.24 -7.94
C GLU A 446 18.38 -7.20 -7.40
N TYR A 447 17.21 -7.06 -8.02
CA TYR A 447 16.17 -6.19 -7.49
C TYR A 447 15.61 -6.68 -6.15
N VAL A 448 15.47 -7.98 -5.96
CA VAL A 448 15.12 -8.56 -4.67
C VAL A 448 16.25 -8.35 -3.67
N ASN A 449 17.51 -8.54 -4.05
CA ASN A 449 18.68 -8.25 -3.20
C ASN A 449 18.73 -6.77 -2.78
N MET A 450 18.47 -5.81 -3.69
CA MET A 450 18.38 -4.39 -3.32
C MET A 450 17.30 -4.14 -2.26
N ARG A 451 16.13 -4.83 -2.38
CA ARG A 451 15.10 -4.77 -1.35
C ARG A 451 15.61 -5.26 0.00
N TYR A 452 16.34 -6.37 0.04
CA TYR A 452 16.89 -6.93 1.28
C TYR A 452 17.99 -6.04 1.88
N ARG A 453 18.82 -5.44 1.05
CA ARG A 453 19.82 -4.46 1.52
C ARG A 453 19.16 -3.23 2.14
N LEU A 454 18.01 -2.79 1.64
CA LEU A 454 17.25 -1.67 2.19
C LEU A 454 16.37 -2.01 3.42
N LEU A 455 16.34 -3.28 3.88
CA LEU A 455 15.51 -3.67 5.03
C LEU A 455 15.77 -2.87 6.31
N PRO A 456 17.03 -2.52 6.71
CA PRO A 456 17.26 -1.69 7.90
C PRO A 456 16.53 -0.34 7.80
N THR A 457 16.56 0.29 6.63
CA THR A 457 15.86 1.55 6.35
C THR A 457 14.35 1.34 6.31
N THR A 458 13.86 0.32 5.58
CA THR A 458 12.43 0.05 5.43
C THR A 458 11.77 -0.33 6.77
N TYR A 459 12.42 -1.17 7.57
CA TYR A 459 11.90 -1.63 8.86
C TYR A 459 11.83 -0.50 9.89
N LYS A 460 12.82 0.39 9.89
CA LYS A 460 12.77 1.62 10.68
C LYS A 460 11.55 2.47 10.34
N HIS A 461 11.26 2.67 9.05
CA HIS A 461 10.07 3.40 8.61
C HIS A 461 8.76 2.66 8.90
N ALA A 462 8.76 1.33 8.90
CA ALA A 462 7.62 0.53 9.36
C ALA A 462 7.32 0.76 10.87
N TYR A 463 8.36 0.81 11.69
CA TYR A 463 8.21 1.16 13.10
C TYR A 463 7.72 2.61 13.31
N GLU A 464 8.22 3.57 12.52
CA GLU A 464 7.72 4.95 12.55
C GLU A 464 6.26 5.05 12.12
N ASN A 465 5.85 4.26 11.13
CA ASN A 465 4.44 4.17 10.75
C ASN A 465 3.56 3.72 11.92
N TYR A 466 3.98 2.67 12.64
CA TYR A 466 3.29 2.26 13.86
C TYR A 466 3.16 3.39 14.88
N LEU A 467 4.20 4.19 15.08
CA LEU A 467 4.19 5.28 16.07
C LEU A 467 3.32 6.47 15.63
N THR A 468 3.35 6.82 14.34
CA THR A 468 2.89 8.13 13.86
C THR A 468 1.83 8.08 12.77
N GLY A 469 1.64 6.93 12.12
CA GLY A 469 0.81 6.80 10.92
C GLY A 469 1.47 7.40 9.66
N GLU A 470 2.74 7.85 9.72
CA GLU A 470 3.45 8.30 8.52
C GLU A 470 3.69 7.11 7.58
N PRO A 471 3.43 7.26 6.27
CA PRO A 471 3.64 6.16 5.33
C PRO A 471 5.11 5.74 5.23
N ILE A 472 5.37 4.45 5.04
CA ILE A 472 6.70 3.92 4.68
C ILE A 472 7.10 4.41 3.29
N TYR A 473 6.16 4.28 2.35
CA TYR A 473 6.25 4.79 0.99
C TYR A 473 5.34 6.01 0.87
N LYS A 474 5.93 7.19 0.78
CA LYS A 474 5.25 8.49 0.88
C LYS A 474 4.97 9.07 -0.50
N SER A 475 3.83 9.73 -0.70
CA SER A 475 3.68 10.60 -1.87
C SER A 475 4.71 11.72 -1.85
N LEU A 476 5.12 12.23 -3.01
CA LEU A 476 6.01 13.40 -3.08
C LEU A 476 5.46 14.59 -2.29
N GLY A 477 4.14 14.82 -2.35
CA GLY A 477 3.48 15.89 -1.60
C GLY A 477 3.56 15.74 -0.08
N PHE A 478 3.82 14.54 0.44
CA PHE A 478 4.01 14.33 1.87
C PHE A 478 5.37 14.87 2.35
N THR A 479 6.41 14.67 1.53
CA THR A 479 7.77 15.15 1.79
C THR A 479 7.93 16.62 1.39
N TYR A 480 7.24 17.06 0.30
CA TYR A 480 7.31 18.41 -0.26
C TYR A 480 5.94 19.10 -0.29
N PRO A 481 5.32 19.39 0.87
CA PRO A 481 3.95 19.89 0.96
C PRO A 481 3.76 21.31 0.38
N SER A 482 4.84 22.08 0.23
CA SER A 482 4.83 23.42 -0.37
C SER A 482 4.99 23.40 -1.89
N ASP A 483 5.32 22.25 -2.49
CA ASP A 483 5.53 22.13 -3.92
C ASP A 483 4.27 21.62 -4.62
N ARG A 484 3.66 22.49 -5.46
CA ARG A 484 2.39 22.18 -6.14
C ARG A 484 2.49 20.97 -7.07
N ALA A 485 3.62 20.77 -7.73
CA ALA A 485 3.81 19.62 -8.61
C ALA A 485 3.88 18.32 -7.81
N SER A 486 4.59 18.33 -6.68
CA SER A 486 4.66 17.20 -5.75
C SER A 486 3.28 16.84 -5.17
N LEU A 487 2.46 17.83 -4.82
CA LEU A 487 1.09 17.60 -4.31
C LEU A 487 0.16 16.92 -5.33
N SER A 488 0.43 17.08 -6.61
CA SER A 488 -0.35 16.48 -7.71
C SER A 488 0.28 15.23 -8.32
N CYS A 489 1.47 14.83 -7.86
CA CYS A 489 2.18 13.66 -8.37
C CYS A 489 1.63 12.37 -7.73
N ASP A 490 1.02 11.53 -8.54
CA ASP A 490 0.43 10.24 -8.14
C ASP A 490 1.17 9.02 -8.73
N ARG A 491 2.31 9.24 -9.42
CA ARG A 491 3.07 8.23 -10.17
C ARG A 491 4.48 8.01 -9.66
N GLN A 492 4.87 8.73 -8.62
CA GLN A 492 6.17 8.67 -7.97
C GLN A 492 5.98 8.73 -6.46
N TYR A 493 6.93 8.16 -5.74
CA TYR A 493 6.87 8.13 -4.29
C TYR A 493 8.27 8.09 -3.69
N MET A 494 8.34 8.31 -2.38
CA MET A 494 9.56 8.26 -1.59
C MET A 494 9.55 7.03 -0.68
N LEU A 495 10.63 6.30 -0.58
CA LEU A 495 10.92 5.43 0.56
C LEU A 495 11.55 6.28 1.65
N GLY A 496 10.83 6.43 2.75
CA GLY A 496 11.19 7.41 3.77
C GLY A 496 11.21 8.84 3.21
N ASP A 497 12.27 9.57 3.50
CA ASP A 497 12.44 10.95 3.03
C ASP A 497 13.62 11.11 2.06
N ASP A 498 14.34 10.04 1.76
CA ASP A 498 15.64 10.09 1.11
C ASP A 498 15.72 9.41 -0.26
N VAL A 499 14.95 8.35 -0.50
CA VAL A 499 14.98 7.61 -1.78
C VAL A 499 13.69 7.83 -2.55
N MET A 500 13.79 8.46 -3.71
CA MET A 500 12.66 8.67 -4.62
C MET A 500 12.62 7.60 -5.70
N ILE A 501 11.46 7.04 -5.93
CA ILE A 501 11.19 6.06 -6.98
C ILE A 501 10.18 6.63 -7.98
N ALA A 502 10.50 6.55 -9.27
CA ALA A 502 9.62 6.95 -10.35
C ALA A 502 9.34 5.74 -11.29
N PRO A 503 8.45 4.82 -10.92
CA PRO A 503 8.28 3.54 -11.59
C PRO A 503 8.00 3.66 -13.08
N VAL A 504 8.69 2.87 -13.90
CA VAL A 504 8.47 2.78 -15.34
C VAL A 504 7.25 1.91 -15.61
N TYR A 505 6.19 2.50 -16.14
CA TYR A 505 4.90 1.83 -16.41
C TYR A 505 4.54 1.74 -17.88
N GLY A 506 5.44 2.17 -18.81
CA GLY A 506 5.20 2.11 -20.25
C GLY A 506 4.13 3.10 -20.72
N ASP A 507 4.26 4.36 -20.38
CA ASP A 507 3.28 5.42 -20.71
C ASP A 507 2.93 5.46 -22.21
N ALA A 508 3.92 5.26 -23.08
CA ALA A 508 3.74 5.19 -24.53
C ALA A 508 2.92 3.98 -25.00
N ASP A 509 2.82 2.95 -24.16
CA ASP A 509 2.11 1.71 -24.48
C ASP A 509 0.66 1.70 -24.01
N ILE A 510 0.25 2.69 -23.24
CA ILE A 510 -1.13 2.81 -22.71
C ILE A 510 -2.01 3.56 -23.72
N PRO A 511 -3.06 2.91 -24.30
CA PRO A 511 -3.99 3.60 -25.17
C PRO A 511 -4.75 4.71 -24.42
N ALA A 512 -4.83 5.87 -25.02
CA ALA A 512 -5.60 7.01 -24.49
C ALA A 512 -7.03 7.02 -25.05
N VAL A 513 -7.97 7.62 -24.33
CA VAL A 513 -9.34 7.84 -24.85
C VAL A 513 -9.27 8.69 -26.12
N VAL A 514 -9.99 8.26 -27.18
CA VAL A 514 -10.07 9.03 -28.42
C VAL A 514 -10.61 10.43 -28.14
N PRO A 515 -9.85 11.49 -28.45
CA PRO A 515 -10.26 12.86 -28.19
C PRO A 515 -11.55 13.21 -28.94
N LYS A 516 -12.39 14.03 -28.34
CA LYS A 516 -13.61 14.55 -28.96
C LYS A 516 -13.36 15.16 -30.35
N ALA A 517 -12.21 15.81 -30.53
CA ALA A 517 -11.84 16.44 -31.81
C ALA A 517 -11.63 15.44 -32.97
N CYS A 518 -11.42 14.14 -32.66
CA CYS A 518 -11.30 13.11 -33.67
C CYS A 518 -12.67 12.60 -34.20
N PHE A 519 -13.76 12.89 -33.51
CA PHE A 519 -15.11 12.54 -33.95
C PHE A 519 -15.62 13.64 -34.89
N THR A 520 -15.84 13.31 -36.18
CA THR A 520 -16.32 14.26 -37.19
C THR A 520 -17.87 14.31 -37.23
N THR A 521 -18.54 13.36 -36.60
CA THR A 521 -19.98 13.37 -36.34
C THR A 521 -20.25 13.07 -34.86
N PRO A 522 -21.45 13.47 -34.32
CA PRO A 522 -21.90 12.98 -33.05
C PRO A 522 -21.97 11.43 -33.07
N VAL A 523 -21.74 10.81 -31.92
CA VAL A 523 -21.88 9.37 -31.71
C VAL A 523 -23.36 9.11 -31.44
N LYS A 524 -24.04 8.46 -32.35
CA LYS A 524 -25.42 8.04 -32.18
C LYS A 524 -25.43 6.64 -31.54
N ALA A 525 -25.99 6.52 -30.36
CA ALA A 525 -26.15 5.25 -29.65
C ALA A 525 -27.61 4.82 -29.64
N THR A 526 -27.91 3.67 -30.20
CA THR A 526 -29.25 3.05 -30.23
C THR A 526 -29.26 1.87 -29.28
N TYR A 527 -30.17 1.86 -28.30
CA TYR A 527 -30.23 0.88 -27.21
C TYR A 527 -31.35 -0.11 -27.37
N TYR A 528 -31.11 -1.37 -27.00
CA TYR A 528 -32.05 -2.51 -27.08
C TYR A 528 -32.12 -3.26 -25.77
N ARG A 529 -33.24 -3.94 -25.48
CA ARG A 529 -33.35 -4.94 -24.41
C ARG A 529 -32.76 -6.25 -24.86
N GLY A 530 -32.09 -6.95 -23.93
CA GLY A 530 -31.38 -8.18 -24.27
C GLY A 530 -29.98 -7.91 -24.83
N THR A 531 -29.18 -8.95 -24.92
CA THR A 531 -27.74 -8.88 -25.26
C THR A 531 -27.47 -9.17 -26.75
N ASP A 532 -28.46 -9.28 -27.57
CA ASP A 532 -28.41 -9.80 -28.96
C ASP A 532 -28.69 -8.75 -30.04
N LEU A 533 -28.95 -7.47 -29.67
CA LEU A 533 -29.33 -6.38 -30.57
C LEU A 533 -30.67 -6.60 -31.30
N GLU A 534 -31.49 -7.50 -30.79
CA GLU A 534 -32.79 -7.84 -31.42
C GLU A 534 -33.93 -6.98 -30.85
N GLY A 535 -35.04 -6.97 -31.63
CA GLY A 535 -36.26 -6.30 -31.22
C GLY A 535 -36.30 -4.81 -31.54
N LYS A 536 -37.24 -4.12 -30.89
CA LYS A 536 -37.44 -2.67 -31.09
C LYS A 536 -36.47 -1.85 -30.23
N ALA A 537 -35.85 -0.86 -30.86
CA ALA A 537 -35.02 0.12 -30.10
C ALA A 537 -35.86 0.78 -28.99
N VAL A 538 -35.31 0.83 -27.80
CA VAL A 538 -35.96 1.41 -26.61
C VAL A 538 -35.60 2.87 -26.40
N ALA A 539 -34.39 3.27 -26.84
CA ALA A 539 -33.92 4.64 -26.75
C ALA A 539 -32.82 4.93 -27.78
N VAL A 540 -32.70 6.19 -28.15
CA VAL A 540 -31.56 6.72 -28.93
C VAL A 540 -30.96 7.88 -28.15
N LYS A 541 -29.61 7.91 -28.05
CA LYS A 541 -28.88 8.96 -27.35
C LYS A 541 -27.65 9.37 -28.16
N GLU A 542 -27.31 10.65 -28.09
CA GLU A 542 -26.11 11.16 -28.73
C GLU A 542 -25.03 11.47 -27.70
N TYR A 543 -23.78 11.15 -28.07
CA TYR A 543 -22.57 11.48 -27.30
C TYR A 543 -21.59 12.22 -28.17
N SER A 544 -20.71 12.98 -27.52
CA SER A 544 -19.64 13.70 -28.24
C SER A 544 -18.39 12.85 -28.46
N TYR A 545 -18.26 11.72 -27.73
CA TYR A 545 -17.19 10.73 -27.81
C TYR A 545 -17.57 9.51 -26.96
N ILE A 546 -16.79 8.43 -27.04
CA ILE A 546 -17.08 7.18 -26.33
C ILE A 546 -16.10 7.00 -25.16
N ASN A 547 -16.59 7.20 -23.94
CA ASN A 547 -15.85 7.00 -22.69
C ASN A 547 -16.86 6.84 -21.55
N GLN A 548 -17.65 5.77 -21.59
CA GLN A 548 -18.73 5.55 -20.65
C GLN A 548 -18.38 4.46 -19.64
N GLU A 549 -18.68 4.71 -18.39
CA GLU A 549 -18.72 3.77 -17.30
C GLU A 549 -20.03 3.96 -16.57
N TYR A 550 -20.86 2.92 -16.56
CA TYR A 550 -22.18 2.99 -15.96
C TYR A 550 -22.24 2.33 -14.59
N ASP A 551 -21.27 1.47 -14.27
CA ASP A 551 -21.24 0.64 -13.06
C ASP A 551 -22.61 -0.06 -12.86
N LYS A 552 -23.27 0.20 -11.73
CA LYS A 552 -24.61 -0.29 -11.42
C LYS A 552 -25.74 0.68 -11.86
N THR A 553 -25.40 1.66 -12.67
CA THR A 553 -26.36 2.61 -13.23
C THR A 553 -26.78 2.17 -14.63
N THR A 554 -27.69 2.89 -15.25
CA THR A 554 -28.20 2.57 -16.59
C THR A 554 -27.86 3.69 -17.56
N PRO A 555 -27.51 3.37 -18.84
CA PRO A 555 -27.24 4.39 -19.84
C PRO A 555 -28.47 5.26 -20.19
N VAL A 556 -29.66 4.66 -20.12
CA VAL A 556 -30.95 5.29 -20.38
C VAL A 556 -31.99 4.76 -19.39
N LYS A 557 -33.00 5.58 -19.06
CA LYS A 557 -34.02 5.27 -18.03
C LYS A 557 -34.90 4.08 -18.35
N GLU A 558 -34.97 3.71 -19.64
CA GLU A 558 -35.80 2.63 -20.17
C GLU A 558 -35.18 1.24 -19.94
N LEU A 559 -33.94 1.19 -19.50
CA LEU A 559 -33.16 -0.03 -19.27
C LEU A 559 -32.78 -0.21 -17.79
N GLY A 560 -32.51 -1.46 -17.41
CA GLY A 560 -31.81 -1.79 -16.18
C GLY A 560 -30.29 -1.70 -16.35
N PRO A 561 -29.50 -1.96 -15.28
CA PRO A 561 -28.05 -1.95 -15.35
C PRO A 561 -27.46 -3.13 -16.13
N TYR A 562 -28.26 -4.17 -16.39
CA TYR A 562 -27.85 -5.42 -17.04
C TYR A 562 -28.83 -5.84 -18.12
N ASN A 563 -28.43 -6.79 -18.94
CA ASN A 563 -29.24 -7.38 -20.03
C ASN A 563 -29.72 -6.33 -21.03
N TYR A 564 -28.77 -5.60 -21.59
CA TYR A 564 -29.02 -4.68 -22.70
C TYR A 564 -27.91 -4.71 -23.73
N SER A 565 -28.20 -4.20 -24.91
CA SER A 565 -27.23 -4.02 -25.98
C SER A 565 -27.39 -2.65 -26.63
N ALA A 566 -26.36 -2.22 -27.34
CA ALA A 566 -26.36 -0.94 -28.02
C ALA A 566 -25.57 -0.97 -29.32
N VAL A 567 -25.99 -0.15 -30.28
CA VAL A 567 -25.24 0.13 -31.52
C VAL A 567 -24.79 1.59 -31.46
N PHE A 568 -23.50 1.81 -31.60
CA PHE A 568 -22.90 3.14 -31.71
C PHE A 568 -22.46 3.38 -33.15
N GLU A 569 -22.90 4.48 -33.77
CA GLU A 569 -22.57 4.88 -35.12
C GLU A 569 -21.95 6.27 -35.12
N PHE A 570 -20.78 6.43 -35.75
CA PHE A 570 -20.04 7.68 -35.79
C PHE A 570 -18.97 7.69 -36.89
N LYS A 571 -18.32 8.84 -37.10
CA LYS A 571 -17.15 8.96 -37.98
C LYS A 571 -15.93 9.45 -37.21
N LEU A 572 -14.77 8.95 -37.59
CA LEU A 572 -13.47 9.30 -37.01
C LEU A 572 -12.49 9.79 -38.07
N LYS A 573 -11.68 10.77 -37.66
CA LYS A 573 -10.52 11.26 -38.41
C LYS A 573 -9.41 11.64 -37.45
N PHE A 574 -8.21 11.09 -37.66
CA PHE A 574 -7.03 11.38 -36.86
C PHE A 574 -6.06 12.32 -37.59
N ASP A 575 -5.32 13.15 -36.84
CA ASP A 575 -4.25 14.01 -37.33
C ASP A 575 -2.88 13.29 -37.42
N THR A 576 -2.83 12.02 -37.08
CA THR A 576 -1.65 11.14 -37.09
C THR A 576 -2.10 9.71 -37.41
N ASP A 577 -1.19 8.85 -37.86
CA ASP A 577 -1.45 7.42 -37.90
C ASP A 577 -1.73 6.92 -36.49
N ALA A 578 -2.74 6.07 -36.31
CA ALA A 578 -3.19 5.62 -35.00
C ALA A 578 -3.60 4.14 -35.00
N GLU A 579 -3.37 3.47 -33.89
CA GLU A 579 -4.03 2.19 -33.59
C GLU A 579 -5.29 2.47 -32.79
N LEU A 580 -6.40 1.87 -33.18
CA LEU A 580 -7.67 1.98 -32.49
C LEU A 580 -7.86 0.76 -31.57
N TYR A 581 -8.35 1.02 -30.37
CA TYR A 581 -8.64 0.02 -29.35
C TYR A 581 -10.07 0.19 -28.85
N VAL A 582 -10.72 -0.90 -28.45
CA VAL A 582 -11.96 -0.89 -27.69
C VAL A 582 -11.66 -1.41 -26.29
N CYS A 583 -12.22 -0.78 -25.27
CA CYS A 583 -12.19 -1.26 -23.88
C CYS A 583 -13.64 -1.40 -23.43
N ASN A 584 -14.07 -2.60 -23.20
CA ASN A 584 -15.49 -2.96 -22.95
C ASN A 584 -15.61 -4.05 -21.88
N ASP A 585 -16.71 -3.97 -21.17
CA ASP A 585 -17.32 -4.98 -20.29
C ASP A 585 -18.81 -4.97 -20.67
N ASP A 586 -19.44 -5.96 -21.20
CA ASP A 586 -18.98 -7.27 -21.65
C ASP A 586 -18.52 -7.26 -23.12
N GLY A 587 -19.36 -7.70 -24.08
CA GLY A 587 -18.99 -7.98 -25.44
C GLY A 587 -19.07 -6.80 -26.41
N THR A 588 -18.25 -6.82 -27.47
CA THR A 588 -18.24 -5.82 -28.54
C THR A 588 -17.93 -6.42 -29.91
N ARG A 589 -18.46 -5.76 -30.97
CA ARG A 589 -18.00 -5.90 -32.34
C ARG A 589 -17.73 -4.53 -32.91
N LEU A 590 -16.60 -4.36 -33.56
CA LEU A 590 -16.23 -3.09 -34.19
C LEU A 590 -16.14 -3.28 -35.69
N TYR A 591 -16.80 -2.38 -36.42
CA TYR A 591 -16.77 -2.32 -37.88
C TYR A 591 -16.19 -0.96 -38.30
N VAL A 592 -15.26 -0.98 -39.25
CA VAL A 592 -14.69 0.22 -39.86
C VAL A 592 -14.92 0.16 -41.36
N ASP A 593 -15.57 1.17 -41.92
CA ASP A 593 -16.02 1.22 -43.32
C ASP A 593 -16.79 -0.04 -43.77
N GLY A 594 -17.53 -0.63 -42.85
CA GLY A 594 -18.36 -1.84 -43.07
C GLY A 594 -17.61 -3.16 -42.86
N GLU A 595 -16.30 -3.17 -42.70
CA GLU A 595 -15.50 -4.36 -42.41
C GLU A 595 -15.45 -4.63 -40.90
N LEU A 596 -15.70 -5.89 -40.48
CA LEU A 596 -15.57 -6.33 -39.09
C LEU A 596 -14.10 -6.44 -38.72
N VAL A 597 -13.60 -5.54 -37.86
CA VAL A 597 -12.18 -5.47 -37.44
C VAL A 597 -11.95 -6.00 -36.04
N LEU A 598 -12.98 -6.16 -35.22
CA LEU A 598 -12.93 -6.78 -33.91
C LEU A 598 -14.25 -7.53 -33.67
N ASP A 599 -14.17 -8.81 -33.32
CA ASP A 599 -15.32 -9.63 -32.88
C ASP A 599 -14.97 -10.25 -31.51
N ASP A 600 -15.54 -9.69 -30.47
CA ASP A 600 -15.44 -10.19 -29.10
C ASP A 600 -16.81 -10.11 -28.42
N TRP A 601 -17.72 -10.98 -28.87
CA TRP A 601 -19.08 -11.06 -28.33
C TRP A 601 -19.14 -12.05 -27.17
N THR A 602 -18.33 -11.78 -26.12
CA THR A 602 -18.14 -12.66 -24.96
C THR A 602 -18.32 -11.91 -23.62
N PHE A 603 -18.49 -12.66 -22.54
CA PHE A 603 -18.58 -12.09 -21.21
C PHE A 603 -17.19 -11.94 -20.61
N HIS A 604 -16.77 -10.72 -20.29
CA HIS A 604 -15.47 -10.46 -19.67
C HIS A 604 -15.41 -9.09 -19.02
N ALA A 605 -14.49 -8.93 -18.06
CA ALA A 605 -14.18 -7.64 -17.46
C ALA A 605 -13.50 -6.69 -18.47
N ALA A 606 -13.67 -5.38 -18.27
CA ALA A 606 -13.15 -4.35 -19.16
C ALA A 606 -11.62 -4.41 -19.35
N TYR A 607 -11.17 -4.48 -20.59
CA TYR A 607 -9.77 -4.32 -20.97
C TYR A 607 -9.61 -3.78 -22.40
N PRO A 608 -8.53 -3.02 -22.69
CA PRO A 608 -8.25 -2.55 -24.03
C PRO A 608 -7.89 -3.68 -24.98
N GLN A 609 -8.56 -3.73 -26.12
CA GLN A 609 -8.31 -4.67 -27.21
C GLN A 609 -7.96 -3.88 -28.46
N LYS A 610 -6.84 -4.21 -29.12
CA LYS A 610 -6.47 -3.61 -30.40
C LYS A 610 -7.44 -4.09 -31.47
N ALA A 611 -8.02 -3.15 -32.19
CA ALA A 611 -8.93 -3.42 -33.28
C ALA A 611 -8.25 -3.27 -34.65
N VAL A 612 -7.78 -2.07 -35.00
CA VAL A 612 -7.27 -1.76 -36.34
C VAL A 612 -6.29 -0.59 -36.32
N SER A 613 -5.45 -0.50 -37.35
CA SER A 613 -4.61 0.68 -37.61
C SER A 613 -5.26 1.62 -38.61
N LEU A 614 -5.38 2.89 -38.26
CA LEU A 614 -6.00 3.94 -39.06
C LEU A 614 -4.96 4.95 -39.58
N LYS A 615 -5.16 5.47 -40.80
CA LYS A 615 -4.24 6.41 -41.43
C LYS A 615 -4.59 7.85 -41.13
N LYS A 616 -3.56 8.67 -41.02
CA LYS A 616 -3.66 10.13 -40.84
C LYS A 616 -4.52 10.76 -41.94
N GLY A 617 -5.43 11.63 -41.55
CA GLY A 617 -6.21 12.46 -42.45
C GLY A 617 -7.37 11.75 -43.18
N VAL A 618 -7.50 10.42 -43.01
CA VAL A 618 -8.60 9.64 -43.61
C VAL A 618 -9.82 9.70 -42.65
N GLU A 619 -11.02 9.90 -43.18
CA GLU A 619 -12.25 9.81 -42.43
C GLU A 619 -12.82 8.39 -42.56
N TYR A 620 -13.08 7.74 -41.44
CA TYR A 620 -13.60 6.39 -41.35
C TYR A 620 -15.02 6.38 -40.78
N SER A 621 -15.91 5.59 -41.38
CA SER A 621 -17.24 5.32 -40.83
C SER A 621 -17.14 4.13 -39.85
N VAL A 622 -17.54 4.33 -38.60
CA VAL A 622 -17.40 3.34 -37.56
C VAL A 622 -18.77 2.96 -37.00
N LYS A 623 -18.99 1.66 -36.91
CA LYS A 623 -20.12 1.06 -36.16
C LYS A 623 -19.54 0.17 -35.08
N MET A 624 -20.02 0.34 -33.85
CA MET A 624 -19.67 -0.51 -32.73
C MET A 624 -20.91 -1.09 -32.09
N ASP A 625 -21.01 -2.40 -32.10
CA ASP A 625 -22.01 -3.15 -31.37
C ASP A 625 -21.46 -3.44 -29.95
N TYR A 626 -22.32 -3.35 -28.94
CA TYR A 626 -21.97 -3.54 -27.54
C TYR A 626 -23.07 -4.30 -26.81
N MET A 627 -22.69 -5.18 -25.91
CA MET A 627 -23.63 -5.82 -24.99
C MET A 627 -23.17 -5.74 -23.55
N GLN A 628 -24.14 -5.69 -22.65
CA GLN A 628 -23.99 -5.70 -21.20
C GLN A 628 -24.88 -6.78 -20.61
N ALA A 629 -24.27 -7.84 -20.10
CA ALA A 629 -25.00 -8.94 -19.46
C ALA A 629 -24.97 -8.83 -17.93
N GLY A 630 -23.84 -8.45 -17.36
CA GLY A 630 -23.69 -8.36 -15.90
C GLY A 630 -22.39 -7.66 -15.49
N GLY A 631 -22.16 -7.49 -14.20
CA GLY A 631 -20.92 -6.90 -13.69
C GLY A 631 -20.83 -5.38 -13.79
N GLU A 632 -19.71 -4.87 -14.25
CA GLU A 632 -19.46 -3.45 -14.52
C GLU A 632 -19.84 -3.16 -15.99
N ALA A 633 -20.37 -2.01 -16.26
CA ALA A 633 -20.72 -1.61 -17.62
C ALA A 633 -19.73 -0.57 -18.13
N VAL A 634 -18.79 -1.00 -18.94
CA VAL A 634 -17.74 -0.14 -19.51
C VAL A 634 -17.78 -0.20 -21.03
N VAL A 635 -17.77 0.97 -21.67
CA VAL A 635 -17.56 1.07 -23.12
C VAL A 635 -16.74 2.31 -23.44
N LYS A 636 -15.51 2.10 -23.94
CA LYS A 636 -14.56 3.16 -24.28
C LYS A 636 -13.92 2.89 -25.63
N LEU A 637 -13.74 3.96 -26.39
CA LEU A 637 -12.94 3.94 -27.60
C LEU A 637 -11.59 4.60 -27.30
N LEU A 638 -10.51 3.83 -27.47
CA LEU A 638 -9.15 4.26 -27.15
C LEU A 638 -8.29 4.27 -28.41
N TYR A 639 -7.20 5.00 -28.36
CA TYR A 639 -6.23 5.02 -29.47
C TYR A 639 -4.80 5.15 -28.96
N LYS A 640 -3.88 4.69 -29.79
CA LYS A 640 -2.45 4.89 -29.62
C LYS A 640 -1.90 5.55 -30.86
N LYS A 641 -1.16 6.65 -30.72
CA LYS A 641 -0.48 7.28 -31.84
C LYS A 641 0.62 6.35 -32.34
N LEU A 642 0.66 6.09 -33.63
CA LEU A 642 1.81 5.44 -34.25
C LEU A 642 2.87 6.53 -34.43
N SER A 643 3.88 6.55 -33.55
CA SER A 643 5.05 7.39 -33.76
C SER A 643 5.86 6.87 -34.94
N GLU A 644 6.40 7.79 -35.79
CA GLU A 644 7.41 7.41 -36.75
C GLU A 644 8.56 6.73 -36.00
N LYS A 645 8.75 5.42 -36.25
CA LYS A 645 9.86 4.59 -35.79
C LYS A 645 10.24 4.73 -34.29
N ALA A 646 9.45 4.17 -33.39
CA ALA A 646 10.05 3.56 -32.23
C ALA A 646 10.66 2.24 -32.73
N ASP A 647 11.97 2.08 -32.58
CA ASP A 647 12.63 0.80 -32.82
C ASP A 647 12.03 -0.23 -31.86
N PRO A 648 11.28 -1.23 -32.34
CA PRO A 648 10.68 -2.23 -31.45
C PRO A 648 11.74 -3.06 -30.72
N ASP A 649 12.99 -3.05 -31.18
CA ASP A 649 14.12 -3.77 -30.57
C ASP A 649 14.93 -2.89 -29.58
N SER A 650 14.57 -1.61 -29.40
CA SER A 650 15.25 -0.77 -28.42
C SER A 650 14.93 -1.22 -27.00
N ALA A 651 15.88 -1.86 -26.35
CA ALA A 651 15.84 -2.24 -24.95
C ALA A 651 15.72 -1.04 -23.98
N VAL A 652 15.84 0.17 -24.51
CA VAL A 652 15.89 1.43 -23.75
C VAL A 652 14.57 2.19 -23.90
N LYS A 653 13.87 2.42 -22.81
CA LYS A 653 12.55 3.07 -22.81
C LYS A 653 12.59 4.47 -22.23
N LYS A 654 11.93 5.37 -22.94
CA LYS A 654 11.73 6.77 -22.54
C LYS A 654 10.74 6.85 -21.37
N HIS A 655 11.12 7.51 -20.29
CA HIS A 655 10.26 7.70 -19.14
C HIS A 655 10.29 9.13 -18.60
N PRO A 656 9.12 9.79 -18.42
CA PRO A 656 9.01 11.10 -17.81
C PRO A 656 8.94 11.00 -16.28
N PHE A 657 9.61 11.91 -15.56
CA PHE A 657 9.56 12.02 -14.12
C PHE A 657 9.71 13.47 -13.64
N TYR A 658 9.42 13.70 -12.37
CA TYR A 658 9.54 15.01 -11.73
C TYR A 658 10.52 14.96 -10.57
N ILE A 659 11.43 15.92 -10.51
CA ILE A 659 12.38 16.13 -9.41
C ILE A 659 11.91 17.30 -8.57
N PRO A 660 11.66 17.12 -7.25
CA PRO A 660 11.06 18.15 -6.40
C PRO A 660 12.03 19.21 -5.87
N GLU A 661 13.33 18.93 -5.83
CA GLU A 661 14.40 19.85 -5.43
C GLU A 661 15.70 19.57 -6.18
N ASP A 662 16.65 20.49 -6.17
CA ASP A 662 17.92 20.34 -6.88
C ASP A 662 18.84 19.28 -6.26
N GLY A 663 19.63 18.62 -7.09
CA GLY A 663 20.75 17.79 -6.69
C GLY A 663 20.42 16.30 -6.45
N TYR A 664 19.21 15.84 -6.75
CA TYR A 664 18.95 14.41 -6.77
C TYR A 664 19.88 13.68 -7.74
N ILE A 665 20.38 12.53 -7.32
CA ILE A 665 21.24 11.68 -8.13
C ILE A 665 20.49 10.40 -8.52
N ASN A 666 20.60 10.01 -9.78
CA ASN A 666 20.23 8.66 -10.22
C ASN A 666 21.29 7.67 -9.74
N VAL A 667 20.88 6.68 -8.97
CA VAL A 667 21.81 5.71 -8.37
C VAL A 667 22.41 4.69 -9.35
N PHE A 668 21.94 4.65 -10.61
CA PHE A 668 22.45 3.77 -11.65
C PHE A 668 23.54 4.39 -12.53
N ASP A 669 23.60 5.71 -12.62
CA ASP A 669 24.53 6.37 -13.55
C ASP A 669 25.16 7.67 -13.00
N GLY A 670 24.83 8.05 -11.78
CA GLY A 670 25.35 9.26 -11.16
C GLY A 670 24.83 10.58 -11.74
N THR A 671 23.86 10.55 -12.66
CA THR A 671 23.29 11.75 -13.25
C THR A 671 22.60 12.60 -12.18
N LYS A 672 23.01 13.86 -12.08
CA LYS A 672 22.38 14.83 -11.18
C LYS A 672 21.25 15.58 -11.88
N TYR A 673 20.15 15.70 -11.20
CA TYR A 673 18.97 16.37 -11.69
C TYR A 673 18.62 17.61 -10.88
N SER A 674 18.30 18.70 -11.59
CA SER A 674 17.73 19.90 -10.99
C SER A 674 16.22 19.73 -10.80
N LYS A 675 15.62 20.59 -9.98
CA LYS A 675 14.17 20.65 -9.81
C LYS A 675 13.46 20.83 -11.16
N GLY A 676 12.43 20.03 -11.41
CA GLY A 676 11.63 20.18 -12.62
C GLY A 676 11.18 18.85 -13.23
N LYS A 677 10.58 18.94 -14.41
CA LYS A 677 10.19 17.77 -15.21
C LYS A 677 11.35 17.34 -16.09
N HIS A 678 11.60 16.04 -16.06
CA HIS A 678 12.67 15.41 -16.83
C HIS A 678 12.14 14.25 -17.65
N VAL A 679 12.96 13.84 -18.61
CA VAL A 679 12.77 12.62 -19.38
C VAL A 679 14.13 11.96 -19.53
N ALA A 680 14.21 10.68 -19.18
CA ALA A 680 15.40 9.87 -19.36
C ALA A 680 15.05 8.52 -19.98
N TYR A 681 16.08 7.75 -20.32
CA TYR A 681 15.94 6.45 -20.94
C TYR A 681 16.47 5.39 -19.99
N PHE A 682 15.71 4.31 -19.81
CA PHE A 682 16.04 3.24 -18.88
C PHE A 682 16.05 1.89 -19.61
N GLY A 683 17.14 1.16 -19.42
CA GLY A 683 17.35 -0.18 -19.98
C GLY A 683 16.74 -1.30 -19.12
N ILE A 684 17.09 -2.52 -19.52
CA ILE A 684 16.61 -3.72 -18.80
C ILE A 684 17.11 -3.78 -17.36
N LYS A 685 18.33 -3.31 -17.11
CA LYS A 685 18.94 -3.26 -15.76
C LYS A 685 18.48 -2.04 -14.96
N ASP A 686 18.35 -0.89 -15.62
CA ASP A 686 18.18 0.39 -14.96
C ASP A 686 16.75 0.64 -14.47
N TYR A 687 16.62 1.55 -13.51
CA TYR A 687 15.33 2.01 -13.01
C TYR A 687 15.44 3.42 -12.44
N PRO A 688 14.40 4.26 -12.54
CA PRO A 688 14.46 5.62 -12.04
C PRO A 688 14.38 5.65 -10.50
N ILE A 689 15.53 5.45 -9.86
CA ILE A 689 15.73 5.55 -8.42
C ILE A 689 16.70 6.69 -8.16
N PHE A 690 16.29 7.61 -7.33
CA PHE A 690 17.05 8.83 -7.05
C PHE A 690 17.25 8.99 -5.56
N VAL A 691 18.46 9.36 -5.15
CA VAL A 691 18.78 9.68 -3.75
C VAL A 691 18.92 11.17 -3.59
N ARG A 692 18.37 11.65 -2.51
CA ARG A 692 18.40 13.05 -2.09
C ARG A 692 19.77 13.43 -1.59
N PRO A 693 20.34 14.61 -1.95
CA PRO A 693 21.60 15.05 -1.36
C PRO A 693 21.48 15.23 0.15
N GLY A 694 22.55 14.93 0.88
CA GLY A 694 22.59 14.96 2.34
C GLY A 694 21.81 13.80 2.99
N SER A 695 21.81 12.62 2.37
CA SER A 695 21.18 11.41 2.90
C SER A 695 22.23 10.40 3.37
N VAL A 696 21.79 9.57 4.32
CA VAL A 696 22.53 8.38 4.76
C VAL A 696 21.57 7.20 4.76
N LEU A 697 21.89 6.18 3.97
CA LEU A 697 21.09 4.97 3.87
C LEU A 697 21.79 3.83 4.62
N ALA A 698 21.12 3.29 5.62
CA ALA A 698 21.58 2.09 6.29
C ALA A 698 21.20 0.85 5.47
N LEU A 699 22.17 0.05 5.10
CA LEU A 699 22.05 -1.12 4.25
C LEU A 699 22.46 -2.39 4.99
N GLY A 700 21.65 -3.43 4.86
CA GLY A 700 22.00 -4.80 5.21
C GLY A 700 22.71 -5.52 4.07
N LYS A 701 23.18 -6.73 4.32
CA LYS A 701 23.81 -7.58 3.31
C LYS A 701 22.82 -8.36 2.46
N ASN A 702 23.30 -8.97 1.38
CA ASN A 702 22.54 -9.97 0.66
C ASN A 702 22.20 -11.15 1.57
N ALA A 703 20.99 -11.67 1.45
CA ALA A 703 20.52 -12.76 2.27
C ALA A 703 19.51 -13.61 1.48
N GLN A 704 19.44 -14.91 1.75
CA GLN A 704 18.43 -15.78 1.16
C GLN A 704 17.08 -15.60 1.83
N THR A 705 17.08 -15.29 3.14
CA THR A 705 15.88 -14.94 3.93
C THR A 705 16.17 -13.76 4.86
N THR A 706 15.13 -13.10 5.33
CA THR A 706 15.25 -12.00 6.30
C THR A 706 15.80 -12.45 7.65
N ALA A 707 15.70 -13.74 7.99
CA ALA A 707 16.27 -14.32 9.20
C ALA A 707 17.82 -14.20 9.24
N GLU A 708 18.47 -14.17 8.07
CA GLU A 708 19.93 -14.01 7.95
C GLU A 708 20.40 -12.55 8.14
N GLN A 709 19.48 -11.61 8.17
CA GLN A 709 19.76 -10.18 8.36
C GLN A 709 20.04 -9.87 9.84
N THR A 710 21.22 -10.11 10.33
CA THR A 710 21.55 -9.92 11.75
C THR A 710 21.83 -8.45 12.13
N TRP A 711 22.20 -7.61 11.16
CA TRP A 711 22.56 -6.18 11.31
C TRP A 711 23.73 -5.89 12.27
N ASN A 712 24.48 -6.93 12.64
CA ASN A 712 25.81 -6.78 13.22
C ASN A 712 26.85 -6.33 12.19
N GLU A 713 26.50 -6.43 10.91
CA GLU A 713 27.27 -6.01 9.75
C GLU A 713 26.38 -5.15 8.87
N LEU A 714 26.76 -3.89 8.66
CA LEU A 714 25.99 -2.89 7.90
C LEU A 714 26.89 -2.05 7.01
N ALA A 715 26.36 -1.57 5.90
CA ALA A 715 26.93 -0.42 5.20
C ALA A 715 26.07 0.83 5.42
N PHE A 716 26.71 1.99 5.42
CA PHE A 716 26.04 3.29 5.35
C PHE A 716 26.47 3.98 4.06
N ASP A 717 25.57 4.04 3.10
CA ASP A 717 25.78 4.84 1.90
C ASP A 717 25.56 6.32 2.23
N ILE A 718 26.61 7.10 2.09
CA ILE A 718 26.66 8.53 2.45
C ILE A 718 26.61 9.36 1.17
N TYR A 719 25.57 10.11 1.00
CA TYR A 719 25.35 11.06 -0.09
C TYR A 719 25.49 12.48 0.45
N PRO A 720 26.69 13.06 0.48
CA PRO A 720 26.96 14.30 1.22
C PRO A 720 26.29 15.53 0.62
N SER A 721 26.07 16.54 1.45
CA SER A 721 25.59 17.86 1.05
C SER A 721 26.18 18.94 1.97
N LYS A 722 26.54 20.11 1.41
CA LYS A 722 26.93 21.27 2.21
C LYS A 722 25.76 21.99 2.85
N GLU A 723 24.55 21.75 2.38
CA GLU A 723 23.36 22.49 2.79
C GLU A 723 22.41 21.69 3.68
N ARG A 724 22.28 20.38 3.40
CA ARG A 724 21.36 19.52 4.12
C ARG A 724 22.09 18.61 5.10
N LYS A 725 21.55 18.53 6.33
CA LYS A 725 21.97 17.58 7.36
C LYS A 725 21.04 16.37 7.36
N ALA A 726 21.58 15.19 7.64
CA ALA A 726 20.77 14.01 7.94
C ALA A 726 20.75 13.72 9.43
N LYS A 727 19.65 13.22 9.95
CA LYS A 727 19.54 12.62 11.28
C LYS A 727 18.52 11.50 11.21
N SER A 728 18.93 10.31 11.59
CA SER A 728 18.08 9.11 11.57
C SER A 728 18.55 8.13 12.65
N TYR A 729 18.05 6.91 12.63
CA TYR A 729 18.47 5.85 13.54
C TYR A 729 18.23 4.46 12.94
N LEU A 730 19.00 3.50 13.40
CA LEU A 730 18.73 2.07 13.23
C LEU A 730 17.69 1.67 14.27
N TYR A 731 16.72 0.86 13.85
CA TYR A 731 15.73 0.26 14.72
C TYR A 731 15.86 -1.26 14.72
N GLU A 732 15.94 -1.86 15.88
CA GLU A 732 16.09 -3.29 16.07
C GLU A 732 15.16 -3.79 17.19
N ASP A 733 14.51 -4.90 16.96
CA ASP A 733 13.70 -5.66 17.92
C ASP A 733 13.85 -7.17 17.64
N ASP A 734 13.04 -8.00 18.29
CA ASP A 734 13.04 -9.45 18.06
C ASP A 734 12.44 -9.86 16.70
N ARG A 735 11.87 -8.92 15.95
CA ARG A 735 11.28 -9.07 14.60
C ARG A 735 10.05 -9.98 14.54
N GLN A 736 9.63 -10.57 15.63
CA GLN A 736 8.62 -11.60 15.70
C GLN A 736 7.46 -11.27 16.64
N THR A 737 7.75 -10.64 17.78
CA THR A 737 6.73 -10.48 18.83
C THR A 737 6.24 -9.04 18.97
N THR A 738 5.19 -8.88 19.74
CA THR A 738 4.60 -7.58 20.08
C THR A 738 5.37 -6.83 21.18
N ALA A 739 6.54 -7.30 21.60
CA ALA A 739 7.37 -6.68 22.63
C ALA A 739 7.74 -5.22 22.34
N TYR A 740 7.87 -4.87 21.06
CA TYR A 740 8.11 -3.49 20.61
C TYR A 740 7.05 -2.49 21.09
N LYS A 741 5.80 -2.90 21.29
CA LYS A 741 4.71 -2.05 21.81
C LYS A 741 5.01 -1.53 23.22
N TYR A 742 5.87 -2.21 23.93
CA TYR A 742 6.28 -1.90 25.31
C TYR A 742 7.70 -1.32 25.39
N GLY A 743 8.23 -0.85 24.26
CA GLY A 743 9.54 -0.23 24.19
C GLY A 743 10.73 -1.22 24.22
N VAL A 744 10.45 -2.53 24.07
CA VAL A 744 11.50 -3.57 24.02
C VAL A 744 12.08 -3.57 22.60
N CYS A 745 13.04 -2.67 22.40
CA CYS A 745 13.74 -2.46 21.14
C CYS A 745 15.10 -1.79 21.42
N ARG A 746 16.01 -1.83 20.45
CA ARG A 746 17.26 -1.08 20.45
C ARG A 746 17.22 -0.05 19.33
N LYS A 747 17.70 1.18 19.64
CA LYS A 747 17.87 2.25 18.68
C LYS A 747 19.30 2.73 18.70
N GLN A 748 19.85 2.99 17.54
CA GLN A 748 21.18 3.60 17.40
C GLN A 748 21.08 4.76 16.42
N GLY A 749 21.19 5.99 16.95
CA GLY A 749 21.12 7.21 16.14
C GLY A 749 22.32 7.33 15.21
N TYR A 750 22.12 7.98 14.07
CA TYR A 750 23.19 8.43 13.21
C TYR A 750 22.86 9.77 12.56
N SER A 751 23.89 10.54 12.27
CA SER A 751 23.75 11.86 11.65
C SER A 751 24.86 12.14 10.65
N LEU A 752 24.56 13.05 9.72
CA LEU A 752 25.51 13.58 8.74
C LEU A 752 25.38 15.09 8.69
N GLU A 753 26.51 15.79 8.75
CA GLU A 753 26.54 17.23 8.56
C GLU A 753 27.86 17.69 7.92
N TYR A 754 27.81 18.84 7.28
CA TYR A 754 29.01 19.52 6.80
C TYR A 754 29.44 20.60 7.75
N ASP A 755 30.67 20.50 8.23
CA ASP A 755 31.37 21.55 9.04
C ASP A 755 32.16 22.48 8.11
N LYS A 756 31.66 23.71 7.99
CA LYS A 756 32.30 24.73 7.17
C LYS A 756 33.66 25.21 7.75
N GLY A 757 33.81 25.17 9.07
CA GLY A 757 35.01 25.65 9.74
C GLY A 757 36.23 24.74 9.50
N GLU A 758 35.96 23.43 9.49
CA GLU A 758 36.98 22.39 9.27
C GLU A 758 36.99 21.87 7.82
N ASN A 759 36.11 22.36 6.96
CA ASN A 759 35.91 21.86 5.61
C ASN A 759 35.77 20.33 5.59
N ALA A 760 34.89 19.79 6.42
CA ALA A 760 34.73 18.34 6.60
C ALA A 760 33.25 17.91 6.57
N VAL A 761 33.00 16.71 6.06
CA VAL A 761 31.72 16.00 6.23
C VAL A 761 31.85 15.09 7.44
N ILE A 762 30.99 15.26 8.42
CA ILE A 762 30.98 14.53 9.67
C ILE A 762 29.85 13.54 9.71
N PHE A 763 30.19 12.27 9.84
CA PHE A 763 29.25 11.20 10.14
C PHE A 763 29.36 10.82 11.60
N THR A 764 28.27 10.81 12.33
CA THR A 764 28.22 10.37 13.72
C THR A 764 27.33 9.16 13.85
N LEU A 765 27.81 8.12 14.52
CA LEU A 765 27.03 6.98 14.97
C LEU A 765 26.94 7.02 16.49
N ASP A 766 25.75 7.24 17.03
CA ASP A 766 25.53 7.36 18.47
C ASP A 766 25.70 6.00 19.18
N LYS A 767 25.87 6.01 20.48
CA LYS A 767 25.74 4.78 21.27
C LYS A 767 24.33 4.19 21.09
N ALA A 768 24.23 2.87 21.09
CA ALA A 768 22.97 2.19 21.04
C ALA A 768 22.21 2.28 22.37
N GLU A 769 20.91 2.47 22.32
CA GLU A 769 20.02 2.59 23.48
C GLU A 769 18.92 1.56 23.42
N GLY A 770 18.55 1.01 24.60
CA GLY A 770 17.53 -0.02 24.73
C GLY A 770 18.07 -1.44 24.50
N SER A 771 17.17 -2.41 24.60
CA SER A 771 17.49 -3.84 24.46
C SER A 771 16.25 -4.61 24.01
N TYR A 772 16.47 -5.81 23.48
CA TYR A 772 15.43 -6.76 23.07
C TYR A 772 15.97 -8.18 23.21
N ASP A 773 15.14 -9.19 23.10
CA ASP A 773 15.59 -10.59 23.16
C ASP A 773 16.53 -10.91 22.00
N GLY A 774 17.78 -11.25 22.33
CA GLY A 774 18.87 -11.47 21.39
C GLY A 774 19.71 -10.22 21.04
N ALA A 775 19.49 -9.09 21.71
CA ALA A 775 20.30 -7.88 21.54
C ALA A 775 21.77 -8.07 22.00
N ASP A 776 22.02 -9.01 22.88
CA ASP A 776 23.31 -9.38 23.45
C ASP A 776 24.17 -10.25 22.54
N LYS A 777 23.62 -10.74 21.42
CA LYS A 777 24.36 -11.58 20.44
C LYS A 777 25.61 -10.89 19.90
N PHE A 778 25.66 -9.56 19.95
CA PHE A 778 26.84 -8.79 19.56
C PHE A 778 26.92 -7.47 20.33
N SER A 779 28.13 -7.07 20.69
CA SER A 779 28.48 -5.81 21.38
C SER A 779 29.19 -4.80 20.49
N GLN A 780 29.57 -5.24 19.28
CA GLN A 780 30.24 -4.42 18.28
C GLN A 780 29.55 -4.63 16.93
N ARG A 781 29.63 -3.64 16.07
CA ARG A 781 29.09 -3.67 14.72
C ARG A 781 30.19 -3.45 13.69
N SER A 782 30.29 -4.33 12.71
CA SER A 782 31.11 -4.07 11.52
C SER A 782 30.36 -3.09 10.62
N VAL A 783 31.01 -1.99 10.31
CA VAL A 783 30.41 -0.90 9.54
C VAL A 783 31.30 -0.58 8.35
N SER A 784 30.72 -0.55 7.16
CA SER A 784 31.32 0.06 5.98
C SER A 784 30.68 1.42 5.75
N LEU A 785 31.45 2.50 5.86
CA LEU A 785 31.04 3.85 5.49
C LEU A 785 31.42 4.07 4.03
N ARG A 786 30.45 4.24 3.17
CA ARG A 786 30.58 4.36 1.72
C ARG A 786 30.20 5.78 1.31
N TYR A 787 31.21 6.63 1.16
CA TYR A 787 31.05 8.03 0.77
C TYR A 787 31.00 8.13 -0.76
N HIS A 788 29.85 8.49 -1.33
CA HIS A 788 29.64 8.62 -2.77
C HIS A 788 30.30 9.88 -3.32
N LEU A 789 31.38 9.72 -4.07
CA LEU A 789 32.16 10.83 -4.63
C LEU A 789 31.41 11.56 -5.75
N SER A 790 30.43 10.92 -6.40
CA SER A 790 29.51 11.55 -7.35
C SER A 790 28.71 12.71 -6.73
N MET A 791 28.42 12.62 -5.42
CA MET A 791 27.74 13.67 -4.64
C MET A 791 28.70 14.54 -3.85
N SER A 792 30.02 14.35 -4.02
CA SER A 792 31.03 14.95 -3.19
C SER A 792 30.90 16.46 -3.08
N CYS A 793 31.11 16.92 -1.85
CA CYS A 793 31.27 18.33 -1.51
C CYS A 793 32.69 18.89 -1.82
N GLY A 794 33.62 18.02 -2.21
CA GLY A 794 35.03 18.27 -2.52
C GLY A 794 35.81 16.94 -2.53
N GLU A 795 37.05 16.95 -2.99
CA GLU A 795 37.95 15.79 -2.86
C GLU A 795 38.29 15.52 -1.41
N ILE A 796 38.36 14.24 -1.03
CA ILE A 796 38.73 13.82 0.33
C ILE A 796 40.26 13.95 0.49
N ASP A 797 40.70 14.67 1.53
CA ASP A 797 42.08 14.82 1.92
C ASP A 797 42.53 13.72 2.91
N GLY A 798 41.63 13.38 3.85
CA GLY A 798 41.84 12.34 4.84
C GLY A 798 40.55 11.94 5.56
N VAL A 799 40.57 10.80 6.25
CA VAL A 799 39.46 10.34 7.08
C VAL A 799 39.95 10.14 8.51
N TYR A 800 39.18 10.61 9.46
CA TYR A 800 39.54 10.62 10.88
C TYR A 800 38.44 9.98 11.73
N LEU A 801 38.80 8.99 12.52
CA LEU A 801 37.94 8.33 13.51
C LEU A 801 38.22 8.93 14.91
N ASN A 802 37.28 9.64 15.48
CA ASN A 802 37.42 10.33 16.78
C ASN A 802 38.71 11.18 16.89
N GLY A 803 39.13 11.77 15.76
CA GLY A 803 40.33 12.62 15.68
C GLY A 803 41.62 11.89 15.26
N GLU A 804 41.64 10.58 15.19
CA GLU A 804 42.76 9.78 14.70
C GLU A 804 42.58 9.44 13.22
N GLU A 805 43.61 9.60 12.42
CA GLU A 805 43.56 9.26 10.98
C GLU A 805 43.42 7.76 10.77
N VAL A 806 42.52 7.39 9.90
CA VAL A 806 42.23 5.99 9.52
C VAL A 806 42.34 5.78 8.00
N PRO A 807 42.78 4.59 7.55
CA PRO A 807 42.89 4.32 6.15
C PRO A 807 41.50 4.24 5.50
N PHE A 808 41.44 4.68 4.26
CA PHE A 808 40.28 4.52 3.41
C PHE A 808 40.72 4.06 2.00
N GLU A 809 39.80 3.46 1.27
CA GLU A 809 40.05 2.99 -0.09
C GLU A 809 39.12 3.74 -1.04
N ILE A 810 39.65 4.10 -2.21
CA ILE A 810 38.79 4.56 -3.32
C ILE A 810 38.44 3.34 -4.16
N ILE A 811 37.18 2.97 -4.12
CA ILE A 811 36.60 1.91 -4.92
C ILE A 811 36.09 2.56 -6.22
N PRO A 812 36.62 2.17 -7.39
CA PRO A 812 36.23 2.74 -8.66
C PRO A 812 34.80 2.42 -9.01
N CYS A 813 34.19 3.29 -9.81
CA CYS A 813 32.88 3.08 -10.40
C CYS A 813 32.84 1.75 -11.18
N ASP A 814 31.85 0.93 -10.87
CA ASP A 814 31.54 -0.28 -11.62
C ASP A 814 30.14 -0.13 -12.25
N LYS A 815 30.09 0.19 -13.55
CA LYS A 815 28.86 0.37 -14.30
C LYS A 815 28.02 -0.92 -14.41
N ASP A 816 28.64 -2.07 -14.15
CA ASP A 816 27.94 -3.35 -14.14
C ASP A 816 27.38 -3.71 -12.74
N ALA A 817 27.78 -3.00 -11.69
CA ALA A 817 27.21 -3.14 -10.36
C ALA A 817 25.73 -2.70 -10.32
N TYR A 818 25.01 -3.18 -9.30
CA TYR A 818 23.70 -2.69 -8.95
C TYR A 818 23.79 -1.72 -7.77
N PRO A 819 22.89 -0.70 -7.69
CA PRO A 819 22.85 0.23 -6.56
C PRO A 819 22.68 -0.46 -5.20
N PHE A 820 23.08 0.24 -4.16
CA PHE A 820 22.98 -0.25 -2.77
C PHE A 820 23.75 -1.56 -2.51
N GLY A 821 24.75 -1.87 -3.34
CA GLY A 821 25.59 -3.04 -3.16
C GLY A 821 26.37 -2.96 -1.85
N PHE A 822 26.60 -4.10 -1.18
CA PHE A 822 27.36 -4.16 0.05
C PHE A 822 28.85 -4.41 -0.25
N ASP A 823 29.13 -5.21 -1.26
CA ASP A 823 30.46 -5.55 -1.71
C ASP A 823 30.70 -4.99 -3.12
N GLY A 824 31.76 -4.21 -3.31
CA GLY A 824 32.15 -3.70 -4.60
C GLY A 824 31.78 -2.24 -4.85
N GLY A 825 32.06 -1.76 -6.07
CA GLY A 825 31.79 -0.40 -6.52
C GLY A 825 30.30 -0.08 -6.65
N ALA A 826 29.99 1.21 -6.77
CA ALA A 826 28.67 1.67 -7.13
C ALA A 826 28.61 2.08 -8.60
N PRO A 827 27.46 1.90 -9.27
CA PRO A 827 27.34 2.26 -10.68
C PRO A 827 27.27 3.78 -10.91
N ASP A 828 26.98 4.54 -9.85
CA ASP A 828 26.81 5.99 -9.88
C ASP A 828 28.11 6.78 -9.73
N GLY A 829 29.23 6.12 -9.46
CA GLY A 829 30.56 6.76 -9.35
C GLY A 829 31.48 6.06 -8.37
N ASP A 830 32.66 6.63 -8.19
CA ASP A 830 33.63 6.16 -7.23
C ASP A 830 33.13 6.32 -5.79
N ILE A 831 33.53 5.42 -4.92
CA ILE A 831 33.23 5.44 -3.49
C ILE A 831 34.52 5.54 -2.70
N ALA A 832 34.55 6.43 -1.69
CA ALA A 832 35.55 6.34 -0.63
C ALA A 832 35.00 5.45 0.49
N GLU A 833 35.57 4.29 0.70
CA GLU A 833 35.12 3.31 1.69
C GLU A 833 36.04 3.26 2.91
N VAL A 834 35.41 3.25 4.09
CA VAL A 834 36.07 3.10 5.38
C VAL A 834 35.43 1.92 6.11
N LYS A 835 36.22 0.87 6.41
CA LYS A 835 35.73 -0.30 7.16
C LYS A 835 36.13 -0.21 8.61
N LEU A 836 35.16 -0.22 9.51
CA LEU A 836 35.35 -0.04 10.94
C LEU A 836 34.64 -1.13 11.73
N THR A 837 35.14 -1.44 12.90
CA THR A 837 34.42 -2.22 13.92
C THR A 837 34.14 -1.30 15.08
N LEU A 838 32.89 -0.96 15.28
CA LEU A 838 32.46 0.07 16.22
C LEU A 838 31.72 -0.53 17.41
N PRO A 839 32.04 -0.14 18.65
CA PRO A 839 31.34 -0.59 19.83
C PRO A 839 29.92 0.01 19.88
N LEU A 840 28.96 -0.73 20.41
CA LEU A 840 27.58 -0.25 20.55
C LEU A 840 27.36 0.69 21.72
N ASP A 841 28.24 0.64 22.74
CA ASP A 841 28.11 1.38 23.99
C ASP A 841 28.74 2.78 23.96
N LYS A 842 29.31 3.18 22.83
CA LYS A 842 29.96 4.50 22.64
C LYS A 842 29.50 5.16 21.37
N SER A 843 29.47 6.49 21.39
CA SER A 843 29.31 7.28 20.17
C SER A 843 30.63 7.36 19.43
N THR A 844 30.54 7.37 18.12
CA THR A 844 31.69 7.40 17.22
C THR A 844 31.49 8.49 16.17
N GLU A 845 32.53 9.27 15.93
CA GLU A 845 32.56 10.32 14.92
C GLU A 845 33.56 9.97 13.83
N VAL A 846 33.15 10.05 12.58
CA VAL A 846 34.04 9.89 11.43
C VAL A 846 33.97 11.15 10.57
N ARG A 847 35.15 11.78 10.37
CA ARG A 847 35.31 13.01 9.61
C ARG A 847 35.95 12.71 8.26
N PHE A 848 35.28 13.06 7.20
CA PHE A 848 35.81 13.10 5.84
C PHE A 848 36.27 14.53 5.57
N LYS A 849 37.58 14.78 5.77
CA LYS A 849 38.20 16.10 5.54
C LYS A 849 38.32 16.32 4.04
N LEU A 850 37.92 17.50 3.59
CA LEU A 850 37.95 17.87 2.17
C LEU A 850 39.15 18.78 1.90
N LYS A 851 39.70 18.66 0.67
CA LYS A 851 40.80 19.52 0.21
C LYS A 851 40.42 20.99 0.10
#